data_d4cd05c74f75893fee637f2251760bd8
#
_entry.id   d4cd05c74f75893fee637f2251760bd8
#
_cell.length_a   1.000
_cell.length_b   1.000
_cell.length_c   1.000
_cell.angle_alpha   90.00
_cell.angle_beta   90.00
_cell.angle_gamma   90.00
#
_symmetry.space_group_name_H-M   'P 1'
#
loop_
_entity.id
_entity.type
_entity.pdbx_description
1 polymer ?
#
loop_
_entity_poly.entity_id
_entity_poly.type
_entity_poly.pdbx_seq_one_letter_code
_entity_poly.pdbx_strand_id
1 'polypeptide(L)'
;MIVKDEAHIIETTLQNLVKYIHFDYWVICDTGSKDNTPTIIQNFFAFHNIPGELIYHGWKDFAYNRTLALEAAYMKTDYVFLFDADDTIHGNFGLPTPMTHEWYQLQFGPGSKYTRPLLITNRKKWRYRGVLHEFIEPVDEIGPCVTLLGNYYIESGRTGNRNLQPDKYLNDALLLEKAFEVEPPQGLKVRYAFYCAQSYRDALHVDKAIEWYKKVLTYTSHWNQELYFSALQLGNLYKDKNQWNDAVHYFMKTIEYDSDRIEGVVLTMRYFYETQNHALVNALYHKHHQYTKKVVGKLFVDMSLYQDYLEYYNSISAYYVHDEPSGYQCCKDILIHACIHPNEYMATLRNMLLFYKDFLEQDKDTLALFYKLDHLPQPWNNNVVEIWNTLFDLNREKLTTVTPAMLTAMKRITQQSYVRGQQGNDKIMITFTTCKRLELFKQTMNSILLHWKDLDAITLWFCVDDNSSEQDREMMVQLYPWIHYYMKKPLEKGHCNSMNIIWNKLNTVKPKYWIHMEDDFLFYHPMYYIKPFLPILDSNPHIKQIVYNRNYAETIHDYGVEGHLATELQQLVLHDHHFETKPYRNCHYWPHYSFRPSICLVEPILQLGPFTSSSFFEKDYATRWTAANYKTAFYNRITHKHIGRLTSEIGKVKNAYDLNQESQFGHPFIKIINLQRRLDRKQKIQEQLNLFSIQPSWITAVDGLSLDPSTELKQLLLGNDFGSRRGVVGCALSHYQLWQQLLEDPVHDYYLVMEDDITLCDQFKDKLDIILQNKEKNEKQDILFLGYSMFPEQRATVQDVYDTVDTPTIHSFQPNLYIGGFFSYIIYKSGAQKCVDYIKTNGIRHGIDYLIKIIPDLVIHEVRPFLVHTPCYQLDAPVDTDIQTNYTNLFEEYDQFDFVPQLDQIGNDVHYYKGTLQEMLVKALQQECGAFNTLGFFKNKIDNLTSSPYFKSTDGIYIKK
;
A
#
# COMPACT_ATOMS: atom_id res chain seq x y z
N MET A 1 8.90 56.03 3.40
CA MET A 1 7.92 55.44 4.31
C MET A 1 6.97 56.48 4.84
N ILE A 2 5.69 56.08 5.13
CA ILE A 2 4.77 56.94 5.94
C ILE A 2 4.46 56.20 7.25
N VAL A 3 4.30 56.89 8.35
CA VAL A 3 4.03 56.31 9.67
C VAL A 3 2.96 57.07 10.43
N LYS A 4 2.24 56.36 11.34
CA LYS A 4 1.34 56.97 12.34
C LYS A 4 1.08 55.98 13.49
N ASP A 5 1.53 56.31 14.69
CA ASP A 5 1.34 55.51 15.92
C ASP A 5 1.91 54.08 15.80
N GLU A 6 3.14 53.94 15.29
CA GLU A 6 3.79 52.62 15.02
C GLU A 6 4.95 52.33 16.01
N ALA A 7 4.98 52.97 17.20
CA ALA A 7 6.08 52.80 18.14
C ALA A 7 6.32 51.34 18.56
N HIS A 8 5.30 50.49 18.46
CA HIS A 8 5.38 49.06 18.84
C HIS A 8 6.09 48.17 17.83
N ILE A 9 6.28 48.61 16.56
CA ILE A 9 6.85 47.77 15.47
C ILE A 9 7.98 48.47 14.71
N ILE A 10 8.00 49.80 14.65
CA ILE A 10 8.86 50.56 13.74
C ILE A 10 10.36 50.26 13.92
N GLU A 11 10.84 50.10 15.15
CA GLU A 11 12.24 49.79 15.40
C GLU A 11 12.65 48.44 14.81
N THR A 12 11.79 47.39 14.95
CA THR A 12 12.01 46.07 14.37
C THR A 12 12.02 46.11 12.85
N THR A 13 11.13 46.88 12.23
CA THR A 13 11.11 47.06 10.77
C THR A 13 12.38 47.75 10.26
N LEU A 14 12.82 48.83 10.95
CA LEU A 14 14.05 49.52 10.58
C LEU A 14 15.30 48.64 10.76
N GLN A 15 15.37 47.86 11.84
CA GLN A 15 16.45 46.85 12.03
C GLN A 15 16.45 45.79 10.93
N ASN A 16 15.30 45.32 10.48
CA ASN A 16 15.21 44.40 9.38
C ASN A 16 15.69 45.03 8.07
N LEU A 17 15.34 46.28 7.79
CA LEU A 17 15.76 46.97 6.56
C LEU A 17 17.27 47.15 6.50
N VAL A 18 17.92 47.67 7.55
CA VAL A 18 19.37 47.92 7.55
C VAL A 18 20.21 46.63 7.55
N LYS A 19 19.63 45.52 7.90
CA LYS A 19 20.26 44.20 7.77
C LYS A 19 20.51 43.81 6.30
N TYR A 20 19.62 44.20 5.40
CA TYR A 20 19.63 43.78 4.01
C TYR A 20 20.09 44.87 3.04
N ILE A 21 19.89 46.14 3.39
CA ILE A 21 20.11 47.30 2.52
C ILE A 21 20.96 48.31 3.21
N HIS A 22 22.01 48.79 2.53
CA HIS A 22 22.75 49.99 2.94
C HIS A 22 22.04 51.22 2.38
N PHE A 23 21.57 52.10 3.23
CA PHE A 23 20.88 53.34 2.85
C PHE A 23 21.85 54.55 2.96
N ASP A 24 21.89 55.34 1.89
CA ASP A 24 22.63 56.62 1.87
C ASP A 24 21.80 57.75 2.45
N TYR A 25 20.50 57.66 2.38
CA TYR A 25 19.55 58.67 2.90
C TYR A 25 18.19 58.03 3.20
N TRP A 26 17.53 58.49 4.25
CA TRP A 26 16.18 58.08 4.59
C TRP A 26 15.19 59.24 4.61
N VAL A 27 13.94 59.02 4.22
CA VAL A 27 12.82 59.93 4.31
C VAL A 27 11.62 59.18 4.88
N ILE A 28 11.13 59.66 6.02
CA ILE A 28 9.89 59.13 6.63
C ILE A 28 8.95 60.29 6.88
N CYS A 29 7.69 60.12 6.47
CA CYS A 29 6.63 61.09 6.69
C CYS A 29 5.77 60.64 7.88
N ASP A 30 5.81 61.33 8.97
CA ASP A 30 4.90 61.18 10.10
C ASP A 30 3.58 61.94 9.81
N THR A 31 2.49 61.19 9.86
CA THR A 31 1.17 61.70 9.49
C THR A 31 0.32 62.07 10.72
N GLY A 32 1.01 62.37 11.85
CA GLY A 32 0.41 62.82 13.10
C GLY A 32 0.39 61.74 14.19
N SER A 33 1.52 61.10 14.43
CA SER A 33 1.73 60.20 15.59
C SER A 33 1.55 60.93 16.92
N LYS A 34 0.95 60.21 17.87
CA LYS A 34 0.76 60.67 19.26
C LYS A 34 1.64 59.91 20.24
N ASP A 35 2.29 58.84 19.77
CA ASP A 35 3.20 58.01 20.53
C ASP A 35 4.68 58.34 20.26
N ASN A 36 5.61 57.52 20.72
CA ASN A 36 7.04 57.72 20.58
C ASN A 36 7.62 57.37 19.17
N THR A 37 6.79 57.12 18.16
CA THR A 37 7.23 56.74 16.79
C THR A 37 8.29 57.70 16.24
N PRO A 38 8.09 59.04 16.26
CA PRO A 38 9.08 59.99 15.75
C PRO A 38 10.44 59.91 16.45
N THR A 39 10.40 59.78 17.76
CA THR A 39 11.62 59.70 18.60
C THR A 39 12.42 58.42 18.33
N ILE A 40 11.72 57.28 18.20
CA ILE A 40 12.34 55.97 17.86
C ILE A 40 13.04 56.06 16.51
N ILE A 41 12.38 56.59 15.49
CA ILE A 41 12.96 56.73 14.14
C ILE A 41 14.23 57.59 14.16
N GLN A 42 14.17 58.79 14.78
CA GLN A 42 15.32 59.70 14.84
C GLN A 42 16.51 59.07 15.59
N ASN A 43 16.26 58.44 16.73
CA ASN A 43 17.29 57.78 17.52
C ASN A 43 17.90 56.61 16.75
N PHE A 44 17.08 55.81 16.04
CA PHE A 44 17.56 54.69 15.26
C PHE A 44 18.53 55.10 14.17
N PHE A 45 18.17 56.05 13.33
CA PHE A 45 19.05 56.49 12.24
C PHE A 45 20.26 57.29 12.72
N ALA A 46 20.13 58.05 13.82
CA ALA A 46 21.27 58.69 14.48
C ALA A 46 22.28 57.64 14.99
N PHE A 47 21.81 56.53 15.60
CA PHE A 47 22.66 55.46 16.06
C PHE A 47 23.41 54.75 14.89
N HIS A 48 22.75 54.60 13.76
CA HIS A 48 23.35 53.98 12.56
C HIS A 48 24.16 54.96 11.70
N ASN A 49 24.22 56.24 12.07
CA ASN A 49 24.88 57.30 11.31
C ASN A 49 24.37 57.44 9.86
N ILE A 50 23.10 57.18 9.61
CA ILE A 50 22.48 57.33 8.29
C ILE A 50 21.79 58.70 8.23
N PRO A 51 22.18 59.60 7.30
CA PRO A 51 21.56 60.87 7.13
C PRO A 51 20.12 60.78 6.59
N GLY A 52 19.24 61.66 6.95
CA GLY A 52 17.88 61.68 6.45
C GLY A 52 16.98 62.68 7.18
N GLU A 53 15.72 62.60 6.91
CA GLU A 53 14.76 63.53 7.46
C GLU A 53 13.40 62.94 7.81
N LEU A 54 12.90 63.34 8.94
CA LEU A 54 11.51 63.09 9.37
C LEU A 54 10.67 64.31 9.05
N ILE A 55 9.70 64.17 8.14
CA ILE A 55 8.79 65.22 7.75
C ILE A 55 7.43 65.04 8.39
N TYR A 56 6.76 66.11 8.68
CA TYR A 56 5.49 66.10 9.36
C TYR A 56 4.39 66.67 8.45
N HIS A 57 3.41 65.83 8.11
CA HIS A 57 2.24 66.23 7.33
C HIS A 57 0.95 65.72 7.97
N GLY A 58 -0.08 66.52 8.02
CA GLY A 58 -1.41 66.07 8.44
C GLY A 58 -1.92 64.95 7.51
N TRP A 59 -2.60 63.98 8.09
CA TRP A 59 -3.23 62.91 7.34
C TRP A 59 -4.32 63.46 6.42
N LYS A 60 -4.26 63.10 5.13
CA LYS A 60 -5.32 63.33 4.16
C LYS A 60 -5.81 61.98 3.59
N ASP A 61 -5.00 61.29 2.86
CA ASP A 61 -5.19 59.96 2.35
C ASP A 61 -3.82 59.30 2.06
N PHE A 62 -3.79 57.99 1.75
CA PHE A 62 -2.55 57.26 1.51
C PHE A 62 -1.77 57.79 0.31
N ALA A 63 -2.41 58.03 -0.82
CA ALA A 63 -1.76 58.49 -2.04
C ALA A 63 -1.13 59.87 -1.84
N TYR A 64 -1.84 60.76 -1.21
CA TYR A 64 -1.35 62.12 -0.92
C TYR A 64 -0.11 62.11 0.00
N ASN A 65 -0.21 61.41 1.15
CA ASN A 65 0.87 61.42 2.11
C ASN A 65 2.09 60.63 1.60
N ARG A 66 1.93 59.53 0.84
CA ARG A 66 3.02 58.83 0.19
C ARG A 66 3.69 59.67 -0.94
N THR A 67 2.89 60.44 -1.68
CA THR A 67 3.41 61.36 -2.70
C THR A 67 4.27 62.43 -2.08
N LEU A 68 3.86 63.06 -0.95
CA LEU A 68 4.68 64.03 -0.24
C LEU A 68 6.00 63.42 0.27
N ALA A 69 5.98 62.18 0.73
CA ALA A 69 7.22 61.48 1.12
C ALA A 69 8.15 61.22 -0.10
N LEU A 70 7.61 60.93 -1.27
CA LEU A 70 8.38 60.83 -2.52
C LEU A 70 8.96 62.19 -2.98
N GLU A 71 8.18 63.25 -2.90
CA GLU A 71 8.62 64.62 -3.25
C GLU A 71 9.79 65.04 -2.35
N ALA A 72 9.73 64.75 -1.04
CA ALA A 72 10.81 65.03 -0.13
C ALA A 72 12.06 64.18 -0.42
N ALA A 73 11.91 62.93 -0.89
CA ALA A 73 13.02 62.04 -1.27
C ALA A 73 13.61 62.37 -2.65
N TYR A 74 12.92 63.18 -3.48
CA TYR A 74 13.32 63.45 -4.87
C TYR A 74 14.74 64.03 -4.99
N MET A 75 15.54 63.37 -5.88
CA MET A 75 16.94 63.73 -6.16
C MET A 75 17.89 63.63 -4.95
N LYS A 76 17.54 63.04 -3.83
CA LYS A 76 18.43 62.82 -2.67
C LYS A 76 19.42 61.66 -2.92
N THR A 77 18.98 60.61 -3.62
CA THR A 77 19.72 59.40 -3.97
C THR A 77 19.40 58.98 -5.41
N ASP A 78 20.07 57.94 -5.95
CA ASP A 78 19.79 57.44 -7.29
C ASP A 78 18.51 56.64 -7.36
N TYR A 79 18.18 55.89 -6.29
CA TYR A 79 16.98 55.06 -6.18
C TYR A 79 16.26 55.30 -4.85
N VAL A 80 14.96 55.08 -4.82
CA VAL A 80 14.14 55.05 -3.62
C VAL A 80 13.62 53.66 -3.37
N PHE A 81 13.82 53.15 -2.16
CA PHE A 81 13.22 51.92 -1.70
C PHE A 81 11.94 52.24 -0.91
N LEU A 82 10.81 51.79 -1.41
CA LEU A 82 9.49 52.03 -0.83
C LEU A 82 9.17 50.92 0.13
N PHE A 83 8.80 51.26 1.39
CA PHE A 83 8.53 50.21 2.36
C PHE A 83 7.48 50.66 3.36
N ASP A 84 6.63 49.73 3.81
CA ASP A 84 5.58 49.98 4.81
C ASP A 84 6.15 49.69 6.21
N ALA A 85 5.57 50.34 7.24
CA ALA A 85 6.07 50.30 8.61
C ALA A 85 5.95 48.90 9.26
N ASP A 86 5.09 48.00 8.69
CA ASP A 86 4.83 46.66 9.18
C ASP A 86 5.25 45.55 8.21
N ASP A 87 5.99 45.86 7.14
CA ASP A 87 6.53 44.87 6.23
C ASP A 87 7.90 44.33 6.74
N THR A 88 8.24 43.09 6.37
CA THR A 88 9.48 42.42 6.78
C THR A 88 10.11 41.65 5.63
N ILE A 89 11.43 41.78 5.41
CA ILE A 89 12.20 41.02 4.41
C ILE A 89 12.67 39.70 5.02
N HIS A 90 12.46 38.59 4.31
CA HIS A 90 12.90 37.27 4.68
C HIS A 90 13.80 36.63 3.60
N GLY A 91 14.70 35.74 4.01
CA GLY A 91 15.58 35.00 3.11
C GLY A 91 16.85 35.75 2.73
N ASN A 92 17.36 35.49 1.52
CA ASN A 92 18.60 36.10 1.02
C ASN A 92 18.29 37.20 0.02
N PHE A 93 18.01 38.40 0.52
CA PHE A 93 17.77 39.57 -0.31
C PHE A 93 19.05 40.37 -0.58
N GLY A 94 19.22 40.85 -1.79
CA GLY A 94 20.29 41.73 -2.22
C GLY A 94 19.87 42.59 -3.41
N LEU A 95 20.32 43.85 -3.42
CA LEU A 95 20.11 44.74 -4.56
C LEU A 95 21.00 44.35 -5.72
N PRO A 96 20.54 44.48 -6.98
CA PRO A 96 21.35 44.19 -8.16
C PRO A 96 22.48 45.21 -8.27
N THR A 97 23.67 44.73 -8.63
CA THR A 97 24.88 45.60 -8.85
C THR A 97 25.52 45.26 -10.20
N PRO A 98 25.47 46.18 -11.19
CA PRO A 98 24.83 47.48 -11.18
C PRO A 98 23.29 47.43 -11.32
N MET A 99 22.59 48.43 -10.86
CA MET A 99 21.18 48.65 -11.16
C MET A 99 21.02 49.20 -12.57
N THR A 100 20.31 48.48 -13.45
CA THR A 100 20.23 48.77 -14.88
C THR A 100 18.85 49.26 -15.35
N HIS A 101 17.82 49.12 -14.50
CA HIS A 101 16.43 49.47 -14.82
C HIS A 101 15.94 50.61 -13.93
N GLU A 102 14.98 51.34 -14.41
CA GLU A 102 14.45 52.49 -13.69
C GLU A 102 13.53 52.12 -12.54
N TRP A 103 12.92 50.91 -12.58
CA TRP A 103 12.09 50.42 -11.48
C TRP A 103 12.08 48.88 -11.44
N TYR A 104 11.86 48.35 -10.21
CA TYR A 104 11.87 46.90 -9.96
C TYR A 104 10.71 46.54 -9.07
N GLN A 105 10.11 45.38 -9.39
CA GLN A 105 9.15 44.71 -8.54
C GLN A 105 9.85 43.69 -7.65
N LEU A 106 9.42 43.58 -6.40
CA LEU A 106 9.91 42.64 -5.40
C LEU A 106 8.83 41.60 -5.08
N GLN A 107 9.31 40.40 -4.68
CA GLN A 107 8.46 39.26 -4.37
C GLN A 107 7.83 39.38 -3.00
N PHE A 108 6.51 39.10 -2.91
CA PHE A 108 5.75 39.09 -1.66
C PHE A 108 5.20 37.70 -1.36
N GLY A 109 5.27 37.32 -0.08
CA GLY A 109 4.80 36.05 0.48
C GLY A 109 5.66 34.84 0.12
N PRO A 110 5.66 33.81 0.98
CA PRO A 110 6.43 32.59 0.74
C PRO A 110 6.07 31.97 -0.61
N GLY A 111 7.09 31.64 -1.42
CA GLY A 111 6.90 31.10 -2.76
C GLY A 111 6.53 32.13 -3.84
N SER A 112 6.74 33.46 -3.56
CA SER A 112 6.46 34.55 -4.52
C SER A 112 5.00 34.61 -4.98
N LYS A 113 4.08 34.80 -4.03
CA LYS A 113 2.63 34.85 -4.31
C LYS A 113 2.21 36.00 -5.23
N TYR A 114 2.87 37.15 -5.11
CA TYR A 114 2.67 38.33 -5.96
C TYR A 114 3.88 39.24 -5.90
N THR A 115 3.91 40.28 -6.76
CA THR A 115 4.98 41.26 -6.81
C THR A 115 4.44 42.69 -6.67
N ARG A 116 5.25 43.57 -6.07
CA ARG A 116 4.94 45.00 -5.97
C ARG A 116 6.14 45.81 -6.37
N PRO A 117 5.98 46.94 -7.10
CA PRO A 117 7.08 47.89 -7.36
C PRO A 117 7.47 48.58 -6.05
N LEU A 118 8.66 48.32 -5.57
CA LEU A 118 9.21 48.85 -4.34
C LEU A 118 10.55 49.57 -4.50
N LEU A 119 11.24 49.40 -5.64
CA LEU A 119 12.49 50.04 -5.91
C LEU A 119 12.36 50.84 -7.20
N ILE A 120 12.49 52.16 -7.13
CA ILE A 120 12.24 53.11 -8.22
C ILE A 120 13.39 54.09 -8.39
N THR A 121 13.70 54.49 -9.63
CA THR A 121 14.65 55.58 -9.87
C THR A 121 14.21 56.87 -9.24
N ASN A 122 15.12 57.55 -8.56
CA ASN A 122 14.85 58.85 -7.91
C ASN A 122 15.18 60.07 -8.81
N ARG A 123 15.52 59.83 -10.06
CA ARG A 123 15.83 60.86 -11.06
C ARG A 123 14.64 61.28 -11.89
N LYS A 124 13.50 60.57 -11.71
CA LYS A 124 12.22 60.85 -12.34
C LYS A 124 11.17 61.11 -11.28
N LYS A 125 10.11 61.86 -11.65
CA LYS A 125 9.00 62.12 -10.71
C LYS A 125 8.00 60.98 -10.68
N TRP A 126 7.54 60.69 -9.50
CA TRP A 126 6.56 59.65 -9.23
C TRP A 126 5.44 60.19 -8.37
N ARG A 127 4.27 59.61 -8.49
CA ARG A 127 3.14 59.90 -7.61
C ARG A 127 2.39 58.64 -7.25
N TYR A 128 1.70 58.69 -6.13
CA TYR A 128 0.67 57.66 -5.82
C TYR A 128 -0.69 58.16 -6.23
N ARG A 129 -1.53 57.17 -6.68
CA ARG A 129 -2.95 57.42 -7.00
C ARG A 129 -3.84 56.45 -6.26
N GLY A 130 -5.00 56.95 -5.77
CA GLY A 130 -6.03 56.22 -5.04
C GLY A 130 -6.07 56.55 -3.57
N VAL A 131 -7.28 56.84 -3.08
CA VAL A 131 -7.48 57.20 -1.64
C VAL A 131 -7.16 56.04 -0.72
N LEU A 132 -7.32 54.83 -1.21
CA LEU A 132 -7.03 53.58 -0.56
C LEU A 132 -6.68 52.52 -1.65
N HIS A 133 -5.87 51.56 -1.32
CA HIS A 133 -5.31 50.60 -2.28
C HIS A 133 -4.59 51.32 -3.44
N GLU A 134 -3.87 52.34 -3.04
CA GLU A 134 -3.10 53.22 -3.90
C GLU A 134 -2.01 52.45 -4.64
N PHE A 135 -1.66 52.90 -5.81
CA PHE A 135 -0.55 52.39 -6.59
C PHE A 135 0.38 53.54 -7.04
N ILE A 136 1.64 53.22 -7.21
CA ILE A 136 2.64 54.17 -7.71
C ILE A 136 2.60 54.21 -9.23
N GLU A 137 2.66 55.43 -9.78
CA GLU A 137 2.84 55.60 -11.24
C GLU A 137 3.91 56.68 -11.50
N PRO A 138 4.66 56.52 -12.59
CA PRO A 138 5.56 57.59 -13.01
C PRO A 138 4.79 58.78 -13.56
N VAL A 139 5.32 59.98 -13.34
CA VAL A 139 4.82 61.21 -13.99
C VAL A 139 5.46 61.40 -15.36
N ASP A 140 6.72 60.97 -15.50
CA ASP A 140 7.53 61.04 -16.71
C ASP A 140 7.50 59.67 -17.46
N GLU A 141 7.90 59.66 -18.73
CA GLU A 141 8.07 58.39 -19.47
C GLU A 141 9.15 57.56 -18.82
N ILE A 142 8.90 56.27 -18.69
CA ILE A 142 9.77 55.31 -18.01
C ILE A 142 9.89 53.99 -18.80
N GLY A 143 11.04 53.31 -18.65
CA GLY A 143 11.27 52.00 -19.21
C GLY A 143 10.44 50.85 -18.51
N PRO A 144 10.55 49.64 -18.99
CA PRO A 144 9.81 48.50 -18.45
C PRO A 144 10.22 48.21 -17.00
N CYS A 145 9.23 47.79 -16.19
CA CYS A 145 9.44 47.25 -14.85
C CYS A 145 10.01 45.84 -14.87
N VAL A 146 10.99 45.56 -14.03
CA VAL A 146 11.63 44.22 -13.96
C VAL A 146 11.41 43.62 -12.57
N THR A 147 11.08 42.34 -12.51
CA THR A 147 10.96 41.63 -11.24
C THR A 147 12.31 41.12 -10.75
N LEU A 148 12.70 41.48 -9.54
CA LEU A 148 13.86 40.92 -8.86
C LEU A 148 13.51 39.52 -8.35
N LEU A 149 14.05 38.50 -8.98
CA LEU A 149 13.87 37.11 -8.56
C LEU A 149 15.00 36.70 -7.61
N GLY A 150 14.69 35.86 -6.60
CA GLY A 150 15.68 35.36 -5.64
C GLY A 150 15.06 34.50 -4.56
N ASN A 151 15.92 33.97 -3.68
CA ASN A 151 15.49 33.20 -2.49
C ASN A 151 15.11 34.14 -1.33
N TYR A 152 14.20 35.07 -1.60
CA TYR A 152 13.68 36.00 -0.62
C TYR A 152 12.20 36.26 -0.88
N TYR A 153 11.53 36.76 0.11
CA TYR A 153 10.20 37.37 -0.03
C TYR A 153 10.00 38.50 1.01
N ILE A 154 9.07 39.39 0.73
CA ILE A 154 8.59 40.37 1.68
C ILE A 154 7.29 39.84 2.26
N GLU A 155 7.20 39.83 3.58
CA GLU A 155 5.97 39.57 4.30
C GLU A 155 5.29 40.86 4.62
N SER A 156 4.04 41.03 4.15
CA SER A 156 3.22 42.19 4.51
C SER A 156 2.63 41.94 5.87
N GLY A 157 3.07 42.71 6.84
CA GLY A 157 2.56 42.64 8.20
C GLY A 157 1.11 43.13 8.27
N ARG A 158 0.40 42.65 9.28
CA ARG A 158 -0.94 43.11 9.64
C ARG A 158 -0.97 43.64 11.07
N THR A 159 0.21 44.10 11.53
CA THR A 159 0.45 44.55 12.91
C THR A 159 0.43 46.06 13.06
N GLY A 160 0.37 46.80 11.96
CA GLY A 160 0.23 48.26 11.98
C GLY A 160 -1.03 48.74 12.71
N ASN A 161 -0.94 49.86 13.36
CA ASN A 161 -2.00 50.39 14.26
C ASN A 161 -3.40 50.48 13.60
N ARG A 162 -3.46 50.75 12.29
CA ARG A 162 -4.72 50.75 11.54
C ARG A 162 -5.37 49.38 11.47
N ASN A 163 -4.57 48.29 11.40
CA ASN A 163 -5.08 46.93 11.32
C ASN A 163 -5.70 46.43 12.62
N LEU A 164 -5.40 47.09 13.74
CA LEU A 164 -5.94 46.80 15.08
C LEU A 164 -7.34 47.41 15.33
N GLN A 165 -7.85 48.24 14.42
CA GLN A 165 -9.16 48.87 14.57
C GLN A 165 -10.29 47.89 14.21
N PRO A 166 -11.30 47.68 15.08
CA PRO A 166 -12.39 46.71 14.84
C PRO A 166 -13.19 47.00 13.56
N ASP A 167 -13.47 48.26 13.28
CA ASP A 167 -14.31 48.66 12.12
C ASP A 167 -13.51 49.07 10.89
N LYS A 168 -12.25 48.66 10.79
CA LYS A 168 -11.35 49.02 9.70
C LYS A 168 -12.00 48.84 8.33
N TYR A 169 -12.48 47.63 8.04
CA TYR A 169 -13.01 47.30 6.72
C TYR A 169 -14.29 48.04 6.38
N LEU A 170 -15.15 48.30 7.38
CA LEU A 170 -16.36 49.11 7.15
C LEU A 170 -15.97 50.55 6.85
N ASN A 171 -15.02 51.14 7.60
CA ASN A 171 -14.51 52.47 7.34
C ASN A 171 -13.84 52.59 5.97
N ASP A 172 -13.12 51.55 5.54
CA ASP A 172 -12.51 51.48 4.22
C ASP A 172 -13.58 51.47 3.13
N ALA A 173 -14.64 50.68 3.30
CA ALA A 173 -15.75 50.61 2.36
C ALA A 173 -16.43 51.99 2.20
N LEU A 174 -16.74 52.65 3.33
CA LEU A 174 -17.38 54.00 3.32
C LEU A 174 -16.50 55.08 2.71
N LEU A 175 -15.18 55.01 2.91
CA LEU A 175 -14.23 55.91 2.26
C LEU A 175 -14.20 55.70 0.74
N LEU A 176 -14.16 54.46 0.30
CA LEU A 176 -14.15 54.09 -1.12
C LEU A 176 -15.47 54.41 -1.81
N GLU A 177 -16.59 54.27 -1.13
CA GLU A 177 -17.92 54.65 -1.60
C GLU A 177 -17.98 56.15 -1.89
N LYS A 178 -17.51 56.98 -0.96
CA LYS A 178 -17.40 58.45 -1.15
C LYS A 178 -16.44 58.77 -2.30
N ALA A 179 -15.30 58.10 -2.38
CA ALA A 179 -14.33 58.36 -3.44
C ALA A 179 -14.92 57.98 -4.81
N PHE A 180 -15.67 56.88 -4.89
CA PHE A 180 -16.35 56.45 -6.12
C PHE A 180 -17.33 57.52 -6.63
N GLU A 181 -18.11 58.19 -5.77
CA GLU A 181 -19.08 59.20 -6.17
C GLU A 181 -18.42 60.41 -6.83
N VAL A 182 -17.27 60.89 -6.31
CA VAL A 182 -16.55 62.06 -6.79
C VAL A 182 -15.55 61.80 -7.92
N GLU A 183 -15.18 60.57 -8.15
CA GLU A 183 -14.19 60.18 -9.16
C GLU A 183 -14.78 60.33 -10.55
N PRO A 184 -14.08 60.90 -11.54
CA PRO A 184 -14.53 60.96 -12.94
C PRO A 184 -14.63 59.56 -13.58
N PRO A 185 -15.49 59.37 -14.59
CA PRO A 185 -15.70 58.05 -15.24
C PRO A 185 -14.44 57.42 -15.83
N GLN A 186 -13.50 58.23 -16.30
CA GLN A 186 -12.23 57.78 -16.88
C GLN A 186 -11.11 57.60 -15.83
N GLY A 187 -11.40 57.87 -14.56
CA GLY A 187 -10.45 57.75 -13.45
C GLY A 187 -10.40 56.36 -12.80
N LEU A 188 -10.28 56.37 -11.47
CA LEU A 188 -10.18 55.14 -10.67
C LEU A 188 -11.54 54.57 -10.24
N LYS A 189 -12.61 54.98 -10.85
CA LYS A 189 -13.98 54.66 -10.44
C LYS A 189 -14.23 53.14 -10.30
N VAL A 190 -13.83 52.37 -11.28
CA VAL A 190 -13.99 50.90 -11.25
C VAL A 190 -13.12 50.26 -10.15
N ARG A 191 -11.88 50.75 -9.98
CA ARG A 191 -10.98 50.27 -8.92
C ARG A 191 -11.58 50.56 -7.54
N TYR A 192 -12.17 51.75 -7.34
CA TYR A 192 -12.84 52.05 -6.07
C TYR A 192 -14.06 51.18 -5.84
N ALA A 193 -14.85 50.90 -6.87
CA ALA A 193 -15.98 49.96 -6.77
C ALA A 193 -15.49 48.56 -6.37
N PHE A 194 -14.40 48.08 -6.99
CA PHE A 194 -13.83 46.78 -6.72
C PHE A 194 -13.34 46.63 -5.26
N TYR A 195 -12.56 47.59 -4.77
CA TYR A 195 -12.07 47.54 -3.39
C TYR A 195 -13.16 47.88 -2.38
N CYS A 196 -14.18 48.69 -2.73
CA CYS A 196 -15.37 48.90 -1.92
C CYS A 196 -16.12 47.56 -1.71
N ALA A 197 -16.31 46.78 -2.76
CA ALA A 197 -16.92 45.45 -2.68
C ALA A 197 -16.14 44.53 -1.75
N GLN A 198 -14.81 44.48 -1.88
CA GLN A 198 -13.96 43.66 -1.01
C GLN A 198 -14.04 44.10 0.45
N SER A 199 -13.99 45.40 0.70
CA SER A 199 -14.08 45.97 2.04
C SER A 199 -15.42 45.67 2.72
N TYR A 200 -16.53 45.76 1.99
CA TYR A 200 -17.82 45.32 2.52
C TYR A 200 -17.88 43.82 2.79
N ARG A 201 -17.28 43.00 1.92
CA ARG A 201 -17.18 41.54 2.15
C ARG A 201 -16.40 41.24 3.44
N ASP A 202 -15.23 41.87 3.61
CA ASP A 202 -14.36 41.65 4.75
C ASP A 202 -14.94 42.26 6.05
N ALA A 203 -15.84 43.26 5.93
CA ALA A 203 -16.68 43.76 7.00
C ALA A 203 -17.94 42.93 7.27
N LEU A 204 -18.12 41.79 6.56
CA LEU A 204 -19.29 40.89 6.62
C LEU A 204 -20.64 41.55 6.23
N HIS A 205 -20.60 42.64 5.48
CA HIS A 205 -21.79 43.27 4.87
C HIS A 205 -22.10 42.65 3.51
N VAL A 206 -22.58 41.39 3.51
CA VAL A 206 -22.72 40.53 2.31
C VAL A 206 -23.55 41.18 1.22
N ASP A 207 -24.70 41.75 1.52
CA ASP A 207 -25.60 42.35 0.52
C ASP A 207 -24.97 43.57 -0.16
N LYS A 208 -24.29 44.40 0.59
CA LYS A 208 -23.51 45.53 0.07
C LYS A 208 -22.34 45.05 -0.81
N ALA A 209 -21.63 44.00 -0.39
CA ALA A 209 -20.57 43.43 -1.20
C ALA A 209 -21.10 42.93 -2.55
N ILE A 210 -22.23 42.22 -2.56
CA ILE A 210 -22.90 41.78 -3.79
C ILE A 210 -23.28 42.96 -4.69
N GLU A 211 -23.87 44.00 -4.14
CA GLU A 211 -24.23 45.21 -4.87
C GLU A 211 -23.02 45.82 -5.58
N TRP A 212 -21.92 46.01 -4.84
CA TRP A 212 -20.71 46.60 -5.37
C TRP A 212 -19.96 45.71 -6.35
N TYR A 213 -19.86 44.40 -6.16
CA TYR A 213 -19.28 43.52 -7.15
C TYR A 213 -20.10 43.47 -8.44
N LYS A 214 -21.45 43.52 -8.38
CA LYS A 214 -22.28 43.64 -9.55
C LYS A 214 -22.02 44.95 -10.29
N LYS A 215 -21.83 46.05 -9.55
CA LYS A 215 -21.50 47.36 -10.11
C LYS A 215 -20.16 47.31 -10.87
N VAL A 216 -19.15 46.60 -10.36
CA VAL A 216 -17.86 46.39 -11.07
C VAL A 216 -18.12 45.73 -12.41
N LEU A 217 -18.94 44.67 -12.47
CA LEU A 217 -19.22 43.93 -13.70
C LEU A 217 -19.99 44.74 -14.78
N THR A 218 -20.51 45.95 -14.47
CA THR A 218 -21.11 46.83 -15.49
C THR A 218 -20.05 47.55 -16.33
N TYR A 219 -18.76 47.50 -15.94
CA TYR A 219 -17.68 48.17 -16.65
C TYR A 219 -16.93 47.16 -17.56
N THR A 220 -17.46 46.87 -18.72
CA THR A 220 -16.98 45.82 -19.65
C THR A 220 -15.62 46.08 -20.32
N SER A 221 -15.10 47.31 -20.27
CA SER A 221 -13.78 47.68 -20.82
C SER A 221 -12.70 47.87 -19.78
N HIS A 222 -12.84 47.25 -18.62
CA HIS A 222 -11.88 47.33 -17.52
C HIS A 222 -10.91 46.17 -17.46
N TRP A 223 -9.94 46.20 -16.54
CA TRP A 223 -8.97 45.14 -16.35
C TRP A 223 -9.63 43.80 -16.02
N ASN A 224 -9.49 42.83 -16.91
CA ASN A 224 -10.18 41.54 -16.82
C ASN A 224 -9.95 40.79 -15.49
N GLN A 225 -8.85 41.04 -14.79
CA GLN A 225 -8.59 40.36 -13.52
C GLN A 225 -9.49 40.86 -12.38
N GLU A 226 -9.82 42.15 -12.34
CA GLU A 226 -10.78 42.68 -11.35
C GLU A 226 -12.22 42.21 -11.69
N LEU A 227 -12.57 42.11 -12.99
CA LEU A 227 -13.84 41.52 -13.44
C LEU A 227 -13.95 40.05 -13.08
N TYR A 228 -12.89 39.27 -13.38
CA TYR A 228 -12.81 37.85 -13.05
C TYR A 228 -13.02 37.62 -11.55
N PHE A 229 -12.23 38.32 -10.73
CA PHE A 229 -12.29 38.17 -9.28
C PHE A 229 -13.65 38.63 -8.72
N SER A 230 -14.24 39.70 -9.25
CA SER A 230 -15.58 40.14 -8.85
C SER A 230 -16.65 39.07 -9.14
N ALA A 231 -16.62 38.46 -10.32
CA ALA A 231 -17.50 37.34 -10.66
C ALA A 231 -17.27 36.13 -9.73
N LEU A 232 -16.02 35.78 -9.48
CA LEU A 232 -15.67 34.66 -8.58
C LEU A 232 -16.20 34.90 -7.16
N GLN A 233 -16.04 36.13 -6.63
CA GLN A 233 -16.54 36.51 -5.30
C GLN A 233 -18.08 36.55 -5.24
N LEU A 234 -18.75 37.01 -6.29
CA LEU A 234 -20.21 36.91 -6.38
C LEU A 234 -20.66 35.46 -6.31
N GLY A 235 -20.00 34.55 -7.05
CA GLY A 235 -20.27 33.12 -6.96
C GLY A 235 -20.11 32.57 -5.54
N ASN A 236 -19.02 32.93 -4.85
CA ASN A 236 -18.79 32.53 -3.47
C ASN A 236 -19.86 33.09 -2.50
N LEU A 237 -20.18 34.38 -2.59
CA LEU A 237 -21.19 35.00 -1.74
C LEU A 237 -22.58 34.40 -1.94
N TYR A 238 -22.98 34.08 -3.17
CA TYR A 238 -24.22 33.39 -3.45
C TYR A 238 -24.20 31.93 -2.98
N LYS A 239 -23.08 31.23 -3.13
CA LYS A 239 -22.87 29.89 -2.54
C LYS A 239 -23.08 29.90 -1.03
N ASP A 240 -22.47 30.87 -0.34
CA ASP A 240 -22.57 31.01 1.12
C ASP A 240 -24.00 31.35 1.58
N LYS A 241 -24.78 32.00 0.73
CA LYS A 241 -26.23 32.21 0.90
C LYS A 241 -27.08 31.00 0.48
N ASN A 242 -26.48 29.90 0.07
CA ASN A 242 -27.14 28.71 -0.49
C ASN A 242 -27.99 29.00 -1.76
N GLN A 243 -27.62 30.03 -2.51
CA GLN A 243 -28.27 30.44 -3.76
C GLN A 243 -27.46 29.92 -4.97
N TRP A 244 -27.51 28.61 -5.17
CA TRP A 244 -26.60 27.91 -6.09
C TRP A 244 -26.82 28.27 -7.57
N ASN A 245 -28.05 28.62 -7.99
CA ASN A 245 -28.30 29.06 -9.38
C ASN A 245 -27.52 30.33 -9.71
N ASP A 246 -27.53 31.29 -8.80
CA ASP A 246 -26.74 32.52 -8.95
C ASP A 246 -25.25 32.24 -8.81
N ALA A 247 -24.87 31.40 -7.85
CA ALA A 247 -23.47 31.02 -7.65
C ALA A 247 -22.85 30.42 -8.92
N VAL A 248 -23.51 29.42 -9.52
CA VAL A 248 -23.07 28.76 -10.78
C VAL A 248 -23.04 29.79 -11.92
N HIS A 249 -24.05 30.65 -12.04
CA HIS A 249 -24.07 31.71 -13.06
C HIS A 249 -22.79 32.57 -12.99
N TYR A 250 -22.43 33.05 -11.79
CA TYR A 250 -21.26 33.91 -11.64
C TYR A 250 -19.93 33.15 -11.73
N PHE A 251 -19.86 31.92 -11.25
CA PHE A 251 -18.68 31.06 -11.45
C PHE A 251 -18.42 30.81 -12.93
N MET A 252 -19.44 30.49 -13.70
CA MET A 252 -19.29 30.28 -15.14
C MET A 252 -18.99 31.57 -15.90
N LYS A 253 -19.48 32.71 -15.39
CA LYS A 253 -19.18 34.02 -15.97
C LYS A 253 -17.71 34.41 -15.87
N THR A 254 -16.94 33.81 -14.96
CA THR A 254 -15.48 34.02 -14.85
C THR A 254 -14.77 33.70 -16.16
N ILE A 255 -15.23 32.69 -16.91
CA ILE A 255 -14.62 32.24 -18.16
C ILE A 255 -14.65 33.33 -19.24
N GLU A 256 -15.65 34.19 -19.22
CA GLU A 256 -15.78 35.32 -20.16
C GLU A 256 -14.65 36.33 -19.96
N TYR A 257 -14.14 36.47 -18.72
CA TYR A 257 -13.11 37.45 -18.37
C TYR A 257 -11.69 36.89 -18.50
N ASP A 258 -11.51 35.59 -18.16
CA ASP A 258 -10.20 34.93 -18.28
C ASP A 258 -10.37 33.40 -18.39
N SER A 259 -10.31 32.88 -19.61
CA SER A 259 -10.48 31.47 -19.93
C SER A 259 -9.31 30.59 -19.44
N ASP A 260 -8.16 31.17 -19.11
CA ASP A 260 -6.98 30.45 -18.61
C ASP A 260 -7.09 30.16 -17.10
N ARG A 261 -8.04 30.79 -16.43
CA ARG A 261 -8.30 30.59 -14.99
C ARG A 261 -9.42 29.58 -14.78
N ILE A 262 -9.24 28.68 -13.83
CA ILE A 262 -10.15 27.53 -13.62
C ILE A 262 -10.95 27.60 -12.30
N GLU A 263 -10.71 28.58 -11.42
CA GLU A 263 -11.33 28.58 -10.08
C GLU A 263 -12.86 28.50 -10.15
N GLY A 264 -13.50 29.30 -11.01
CA GLY A 264 -14.94 29.23 -11.18
C GLY A 264 -15.43 27.92 -11.76
N VAL A 265 -14.65 27.31 -12.68
CA VAL A 265 -14.95 26.01 -13.27
C VAL A 265 -14.88 24.91 -12.22
N VAL A 266 -13.80 24.86 -11.42
CA VAL A 266 -13.62 23.85 -10.37
C VAL A 266 -14.75 23.95 -9.32
N LEU A 267 -15.11 25.16 -8.89
CA LEU A 267 -16.21 25.35 -7.93
C LEU A 267 -17.58 24.93 -8.50
N THR A 268 -17.78 25.16 -9.79
CA THR A 268 -18.98 24.70 -10.50
C THR A 268 -19.01 23.18 -10.63
N MET A 269 -17.88 22.57 -11.01
CA MET A 269 -17.77 21.11 -11.10
C MET A 269 -17.98 20.45 -9.73
N ARG A 270 -17.45 21.03 -8.68
CA ARG A 270 -17.70 20.57 -7.30
C ARG A 270 -19.20 20.53 -6.98
N TYR A 271 -19.91 21.60 -7.26
CA TYR A 271 -21.36 21.65 -7.04
C TYR A 271 -22.11 20.59 -7.86
N PHE A 272 -21.79 20.44 -9.14
CA PHE A 272 -22.43 19.42 -9.97
C PHE A 272 -22.08 18.00 -9.54
N TYR A 273 -20.87 17.79 -9.04
CA TYR A 273 -20.49 16.53 -8.44
C TYR A 273 -21.30 16.23 -7.17
N GLU A 274 -21.38 17.19 -6.23
CA GLU A 274 -22.15 17.06 -4.99
C GLU A 274 -23.67 16.84 -5.25
N THR A 275 -24.18 17.39 -6.33
CA THR A 275 -25.58 17.20 -6.78
C THR A 275 -25.77 16.05 -7.76
N GLN A 276 -24.75 15.21 -7.95
CA GLN A 276 -24.75 14.02 -8.82
C GLN A 276 -25.05 14.32 -10.30
N ASN A 277 -24.77 15.51 -10.77
CA ASN A 277 -24.93 15.90 -12.18
C ASN A 277 -23.65 15.59 -12.96
N HIS A 278 -23.34 14.30 -13.07
CA HIS A 278 -22.10 13.79 -13.63
C HIS A 278 -21.87 14.20 -15.09
N ALA A 279 -22.95 14.35 -15.87
CA ALA A 279 -22.85 14.76 -17.27
C ALA A 279 -22.28 16.18 -17.43
N LEU A 280 -22.69 17.13 -16.56
CA LEU A 280 -22.14 18.48 -16.59
C LEU A 280 -20.69 18.52 -16.06
N VAL A 281 -20.34 17.71 -15.07
CA VAL A 281 -18.95 17.59 -14.60
C VAL A 281 -18.05 17.13 -15.74
N ASN A 282 -18.42 16.06 -16.43
CA ASN A 282 -17.64 15.51 -17.54
C ASN A 282 -17.53 16.50 -18.72
N ALA A 283 -18.63 17.17 -19.09
CA ALA A 283 -18.61 18.19 -20.14
C ALA A 283 -17.68 19.38 -19.81
N LEU A 284 -17.71 19.86 -18.56
CA LEU A 284 -16.82 20.92 -18.10
C LEU A 284 -15.36 20.47 -18.09
N TYR A 285 -15.09 19.23 -17.66
CA TYR A 285 -13.76 18.65 -17.73
C TYR A 285 -13.22 18.66 -19.15
N HIS A 286 -13.92 18.08 -20.11
CA HIS A 286 -13.49 18.03 -21.52
C HIS A 286 -13.25 19.41 -22.13
N LYS A 287 -14.00 20.41 -21.70
CA LYS A 287 -13.85 21.79 -22.16
C LYS A 287 -12.59 22.47 -21.58
N HIS A 288 -12.22 22.14 -20.33
CA HIS A 288 -11.23 22.92 -19.56
C HIS A 288 -9.99 22.14 -19.10
N HIS A 289 -9.84 20.85 -19.41
CA HIS A 289 -8.74 20.00 -18.94
C HIS A 289 -7.34 20.45 -19.41
N GLN A 290 -7.24 21.25 -20.48
CA GLN A 290 -5.97 21.79 -20.99
C GLN A 290 -5.60 23.13 -20.35
N TYR A 291 -5.81 23.27 -19.05
CA TYR A 291 -5.44 24.50 -18.33
C TYR A 291 -3.96 24.53 -17.95
N THR A 292 -3.45 25.75 -17.72
CA THR A 292 -2.08 25.93 -17.23
C THR A 292 -2.04 25.98 -15.69
N LYS A 293 -1.15 25.17 -15.11
CA LYS A 293 -0.86 25.24 -13.64
C LYS A 293 0.07 26.40 -13.28
N LYS A 294 0.69 27.08 -14.28
CA LYS A 294 1.54 28.24 -14.08
C LYS A 294 0.76 29.54 -14.31
N VAL A 295 0.15 30.03 -13.26
CA VAL A 295 -0.64 31.27 -13.30
C VAL A 295 0.22 32.43 -12.82
N VAL A 296 0.80 33.18 -13.75
CA VAL A 296 1.67 34.33 -13.43
C VAL A 296 1.00 35.62 -13.84
N GLY A 297 1.12 36.69 -13.02
CA GLY A 297 0.58 38.00 -13.33
C GLY A 297 -0.93 38.13 -13.22
N LYS A 298 -1.61 37.18 -12.62
CA LYS A 298 -3.05 37.19 -12.37
C LYS A 298 -3.38 37.68 -10.95
N LEU A 299 -4.54 38.28 -10.76
CA LEU A 299 -4.95 38.88 -9.49
C LEU A 299 -5.60 37.82 -8.56
N PHE A 300 -5.13 37.74 -7.32
CA PHE A 300 -5.72 36.92 -6.23
C PHE A 300 -6.07 35.47 -6.63
N VAL A 301 -5.11 34.75 -7.20
CA VAL A 301 -5.30 33.35 -7.62
C VAL A 301 -5.36 32.45 -6.40
N ASP A 302 -6.37 31.60 -6.33
CA ASP A 302 -6.42 30.51 -5.35
C ASP A 302 -5.74 29.26 -5.92
N MET A 303 -4.44 29.13 -5.63
CA MET A 303 -3.63 27.99 -6.10
C MET A 303 -4.09 26.63 -5.54
N SER A 304 -4.88 26.61 -4.47
CA SER A 304 -5.42 25.36 -3.93
C SER A 304 -6.40 24.68 -4.91
N LEU A 305 -7.08 25.44 -5.73
CA LEU A 305 -8.02 24.94 -6.75
C LEU A 305 -7.32 24.44 -8.03
N TYR A 306 -5.99 24.67 -8.16
CA TYR A 306 -5.17 24.14 -9.27
C TYR A 306 -4.51 22.80 -8.93
N GLN A 307 -4.94 22.16 -7.84
CA GLN A 307 -4.43 20.88 -7.36
C GLN A 307 -5.28 19.72 -7.91
N ASP A 308 -5.18 19.40 -9.19
CA ASP A 308 -5.82 18.25 -9.85
C ASP A 308 -7.33 18.03 -9.51
N TYR A 309 -8.06 19.09 -9.09
CA TYR A 309 -9.49 18.97 -8.73
C TYR A 309 -10.41 18.79 -9.93
N LEU A 310 -10.05 19.33 -11.10
CA LEU A 310 -10.77 19.05 -12.32
C LEU A 310 -10.75 17.55 -12.63
N GLU A 311 -9.56 16.98 -12.60
CA GLU A 311 -9.28 15.56 -12.82
C GLU A 311 -9.99 14.72 -11.74
N TYR A 312 -9.97 15.16 -10.49
CA TYR A 312 -10.60 14.44 -9.38
C TYR A 312 -12.11 14.29 -9.56
N TYR A 313 -12.83 15.38 -9.81
CA TYR A 313 -14.28 15.30 -10.00
C TYR A 313 -14.65 14.52 -11.26
N ASN A 314 -13.85 14.61 -12.32
CA ASN A 314 -14.08 13.83 -13.52
C ASN A 314 -13.71 12.35 -13.33
N SER A 315 -12.69 12.03 -12.54
CA SER A 315 -12.31 10.63 -12.26
C SER A 315 -13.45 9.80 -11.65
N ILE A 316 -14.41 10.47 -11.03
CA ILE A 316 -15.61 9.85 -10.47
C ILE A 316 -16.77 9.93 -11.47
N SER A 317 -17.01 11.12 -12.02
CA SER A 317 -18.19 11.40 -12.84
C SER A 317 -18.17 10.70 -14.19
N ALA A 318 -17.00 10.50 -14.78
CA ALA A 318 -16.81 9.85 -16.07
C ALA A 318 -17.39 8.42 -16.10
N TYR A 319 -17.27 7.67 -15.01
CA TYR A 319 -17.87 6.34 -14.89
C TYR A 319 -19.40 6.36 -15.08
N TYR A 320 -20.10 7.35 -14.50
CA TYR A 320 -21.56 7.44 -14.55
C TYR A 320 -22.10 7.91 -15.91
N VAL A 321 -21.24 8.42 -16.78
CA VAL A 321 -21.61 8.88 -18.13
C VAL A 321 -20.99 8.03 -19.25
N HIS A 322 -20.39 6.88 -18.90
CA HIS A 322 -19.75 5.95 -19.82
C HIS A 322 -18.58 6.57 -20.60
N ASP A 323 -17.76 7.37 -19.91
CA ASP A 323 -16.51 7.93 -20.41
C ASP A 323 -15.32 7.40 -19.59
N GLU A 324 -15.29 6.09 -19.40
CA GLU A 324 -14.31 5.40 -18.58
C GLU A 324 -12.84 5.69 -19.00
N PRO A 325 -12.51 5.84 -20.29
CA PRO A 325 -11.15 6.16 -20.69
C PRO A 325 -10.66 7.49 -20.11
N SER A 326 -11.49 8.54 -20.09
CA SER A 326 -11.11 9.83 -19.50
C SER A 326 -11.03 9.73 -17.98
N GLY A 327 -11.95 8.99 -17.36
CA GLY A 327 -11.94 8.74 -15.91
C GLY A 327 -10.68 8.00 -15.45
N TYR A 328 -10.28 6.96 -16.18
CA TYR A 328 -9.03 6.24 -15.95
C TYR A 328 -7.81 7.17 -16.07
N GLN A 329 -7.75 7.96 -17.14
CA GLN A 329 -6.64 8.88 -17.37
C GLN A 329 -6.56 9.92 -16.24
N CYS A 330 -7.69 10.46 -15.78
CA CYS A 330 -7.75 11.36 -14.62
C CYS A 330 -7.17 10.70 -13.36
N CYS A 331 -7.57 9.47 -13.05
CA CYS A 331 -7.01 8.73 -11.91
C CYS A 331 -5.49 8.58 -12.05
N LYS A 332 -5.02 8.17 -13.22
CA LYS A 332 -3.60 7.98 -13.50
C LYS A 332 -2.79 9.26 -13.30
N ASP A 333 -3.28 10.39 -13.84
CA ASP A 333 -2.62 11.68 -13.75
C ASP A 333 -2.55 12.18 -12.30
N ILE A 334 -3.64 12.09 -11.54
CA ILE A 334 -3.68 12.44 -10.11
C ILE A 334 -2.65 11.62 -9.33
N LEU A 335 -2.61 10.31 -9.55
CA LEU A 335 -1.71 9.42 -8.82
C LEU A 335 -0.24 9.64 -9.18
N ILE A 336 0.07 10.06 -10.41
CA ILE A 336 1.43 10.41 -10.85
C ILE A 336 1.84 11.79 -10.32
N HIS A 337 1.00 12.80 -10.45
CA HIS A 337 1.32 14.18 -10.06
C HIS A 337 1.34 14.35 -8.53
N ALA A 338 0.44 13.69 -7.82
CA ALA A 338 0.23 13.80 -6.37
C ALA A 338 0.07 15.26 -5.91
N CYS A 339 -0.62 16.08 -6.72
CA CYS A 339 -0.89 17.48 -6.47
C CYS A 339 -2.31 17.71 -5.93
N ILE A 340 -2.79 16.81 -5.06
CA ILE A 340 -4.12 16.89 -4.45
C ILE A 340 -4.01 16.59 -2.96
N HIS A 341 -5.03 16.94 -2.20
CA HIS A 341 -5.06 16.64 -0.77
C HIS A 341 -5.02 15.11 -0.52
N PRO A 342 -4.34 14.62 0.54
CA PRO A 342 -4.14 13.19 0.79
C PRO A 342 -5.42 12.35 0.81
N ASN A 343 -6.54 12.87 1.30
CA ASN A 343 -7.80 12.13 1.34
C ASN A 343 -8.34 11.84 -0.07
N GLU A 344 -8.30 12.84 -0.96
CA GLU A 344 -8.71 12.70 -2.37
C GLU A 344 -7.74 11.81 -3.14
N TYR A 345 -6.44 11.87 -2.84
CA TYR A 345 -5.45 10.95 -3.39
C TYR A 345 -5.78 9.50 -3.03
N MET A 346 -6.10 9.22 -1.76
CA MET A 346 -6.49 7.88 -1.31
C MET A 346 -7.85 7.44 -1.88
N ALA A 347 -8.79 8.39 -2.06
CA ALA A 347 -10.05 8.10 -2.74
C ALA A 347 -9.83 7.74 -4.22
N THR A 348 -8.89 8.42 -4.90
CA THR A 348 -8.53 8.13 -6.29
C THR A 348 -7.96 6.72 -6.47
N LEU A 349 -7.11 6.25 -5.54
CA LEU A 349 -6.63 4.86 -5.54
C LEU A 349 -7.80 3.86 -5.48
N ARG A 350 -8.76 4.10 -4.60
CA ARG A 350 -9.96 3.27 -4.50
C ARG A 350 -10.81 3.33 -5.76
N ASN A 351 -11.01 4.51 -6.33
CA ASN A 351 -11.80 4.70 -7.55
C ASN A 351 -11.16 3.99 -8.75
N MET A 352 -9.83 4.02 -8.87
CA MET A 352 -9.10 3.28 -9.91
C MET A 352 -9.38 1.77 -9.83
N LEU A 353 -9.40 1.17 -8.64
CA LEU A 353 -9.70 -0.25 -8.47
C LEU A 353 -11.17 -0.59 -8.70
N LEU A 354 -12.09 0.28 -8.28
CA LEU A 354 -13.53 0.02 -8.35
C LEU A 354 -14.11 0.23 -9.75
N PHE A 355 -13.63 1.25 -10.47
CA PHE A 355 -14.24 1.69 -11.72
C PHE A 355 -13.37 1.45 -12.95
N TYR A 356 -12.05 1.36 -12.80
CA TYR A 356 -11.11 1.38 -13.94
C TYR A 356 -10.06 0.27 -13.89
N LYS A 357 -10.31 -0.80 -13.16
CA LYS A 357 -9.35 -1.92 -13.02
C LYS A 357 -8.98 -2.53 -14.37
N ASP A 358 -9.97 -2.75 -15.24
CA ASP A 358 -9.76 -3.34 -16.56
C ASP A 358 -8.87 -2.45 -17.45
N PHE A 359 -9.01 -1.13 -17.33
CA PHE A 359 -8.16 -0.16 -18.05
C PHE A 359 -6.73 -0.18 -17.50
N LEU A 360 -6.57 -0.27 -16.17
CA LEU A 360 -5.26 -0.40 -15.53
C LEU A 360 -4.53 -1.66 -16.00
N GLU A 361 -5.23 -2.79 -16.05
CA GLU A 361 -4.66 -4.07 -16.48
C GLU A 361 -4.25 -4.11 -17.96
N GLN A 362 -4.88 -3.30 -18.80
CA GLN A 362 -4.57 -3.18 -20.22
C GLN A 362 -3.55 -2.08 -20.57
N ASP A 363 -3.26 -1.18 -19.62
CA ASP A 363 -2.36 -0.06 -19.86
C ASP A 363 -0.88 -0.50 -19.86
N LYS A 364 -0.23 -0.33 -21.00
CA LYS A 364 1.20 -0.67 -21.19
C LYS A 364 2.16 0.44 -20.74
N ASP A 365 1.65 1.63 -20.42
CA ASP A 365 2.48 2.78 -20.00
C ASP A 365 2.24 3.16 -18.54
N THR A 366 2.54 2.25 -17.65
CA THR A 366 2.28 2.38 -16.20
C THR A 366 3.55 2.47 -15.35
N LEU A 367 4.73 2.50 -15.95
CA LEU A 367 6.00 2.46 -15.21
C LEU A 367 6.18 3.69 -14.30
N ALA A 368 5.78 4.87 -14.75
CA ALA A 368 5.85 6.10 -13.95
C ALA A 368 4.93 6.01 -12.71
N LEU A 369 3.72 5.48 -12.88
CA LEU A 369 2.77 5.24 -11.79
C LEU A 369 3.33 4.20 -10.80
N PHE A 370 3.92 3.12 -11.30
CA PHE A 370 4.57 2.10 -10.47
C PHE A 370 5.61 2.73 -9.53
N TYR A 371 6.56 3.48 -10.06
CA TYR A 371 7.59 4.13 -9.24
C TYR A 371 7.02 5.18 -8.30
N LYS A 372 5.94 5.88 -8.69
CA LYS A 372 5.30 6.86 -7.82
C LYS A 372 4.68 6.21 -6.59
N LEU A 373 3.97 5.09 -6.77
CA LEU A 373 3.39 4.35 -5.64
C LEU A 373 4.45 3.71 -4.75
N ASP A 374 5.54 3.22 -5.34
CA ASP A 374 6.67 2.66 -4.59
C ASP A 374 7.32 3.66 -3.62
N HIS A 375 7.22 4.97 -3.90
CA HIS A 375 7.74 6.04 -3.06
C HIS A 375 6.78 6.54 -1.99
N LEU A 376 5.55 6.02 -1.93
CA LEU A 376 4.60 6.42 -0.88
C LEU A 376 5.09 5.99 0.51
N PRO A 377 4.77 6.81 1.55
CA PRO A 377 5.10 6.45 2.93
C PRO A 377 4.44 5.12 3.34
N GLN A 378 5.17 4.35 4.11
CA GLN A 378 4.73 3.04 4.61
C GLN A 378 4.26 3.16 6.07
N PRO A 379 3.32 2.30 6.54
CA PRO A 379 2.75 1.12 5.87
C PRO A 379 1.69 1.51 4.82
N TRP A 380 1.58 0.69 3.77
CA TRP A 380 0.56 0.88 2.73
C TRP A 380 -0.78 0.26 3.13
N ASN A 381 -1.86 0.86 2.67
CA ASN A 381 -3.17 0.21 2.79
C ASN A 381 -3.40 -0.82 1.67
N ASN A 382 -4.46 -1.60 1.79
CA ASN A 382 -4.78 -2.68 0.85
C ASN A 382 -4.95 -2.19 -0.60
N ASN A 383 -5.52 -1.00 -0.82
CA ASN A 383 -5.70 -0.46 -2.18
C ASN A 383 -4.36 -0.14 -2.84
N VAL A 384 -3.42 0.47 -2.11
CA VAL A 384 -2.06 0.72 -2.62
C VAL A 384 -1.37 -0.60 -2.95
N VAL A 385 -1.48 -1.59 -2.06
CA VAL A 385 -0.89 -2.93 -2.26
C VAL A 385 -1.45 -3.61 -3.50
N GLU A 386 -2.76 -3.56 -3.72
CA GLU A 386 -3.40 -4.19 -4.87
C GLU A 386 -2.97 -3.53 -6.18
N ILE A 387 -3.05 -2.20 -6.27
CA ILE A 387 -2.60 -1.47 -7.47
C ILE A 387 -1.11 -1.71 -7.72
N TRP A 388 -0.29 -1.63 -6.68
CA TRP A 388 1.15 -1.82 -6.81
C TRP A 388 1.48 -3.22 -7.35
N ASN A 389 0.81 -4.28 -6.88
CA ASN A 389 1.01 -5.63 -7.40
C ASN A 389 0.60 -5.75 -8.87
N THR A 390 -0.55 -5.19 -9.25
CA THR A 390 -0.99 -5.13 -10.64
C THR A 390 0.05 -4.42 -11.52
N LEU A 391 0.52 -3.25 -11.08
CA LEU A 391 1.54 -2.48 -11.80
C LEU A 391 2.89 -3.21 -11.88
N PHE A 392 3.28 -3.92 -10.82
CA PHE A 392 4.48 -4.73 -10.82
C PHE A 392 4.42 -5.81 -11.90
N ASP A 393 3.29 -6.54 -11.97
CA ASP A 393 3.12 -7.62 -12.95
C ASP A 393 3.07 -7.07 -14.39
N LEU A 394 2.39 -5.96 -14.63
CA LEU A 394 2.37 -5.27 -15.93
C LEU A 394 3.74 -4.76 -16.40
N ASN A 395 4.59 -4.34 -15.48
CA ASN A 395 5.91 -3.81 -15.80
C ASN A 395 7.03 -4.83 -15.62
N ARG A 396 6.75 -6.07 -15.26
CA ARG A 396 7.73 -7.10 -14.95
C ARG A 396 8.77 -7.29 -16.07
N GLU A 397 8.34 -7.26 -17.32
CA GLU A 397 9.23 -7.32 -18.48
C GLU A 397 10.17 -6.10 -18.52
N LYS A 398 9.65 -4.89 -18.38
CA LYS A 398 10.46 -3.65 -18.36
C LYS A 398 11.47 -3.61 -17.21
N LEU A 399 11.10 -4.20 -16.07
CA LEU A 399 11.95 -4.29 -14.88
C LEU A 399 13.06 -5.35 -14.99
N THR A 400 13.01 -6.19 -16.00
CA THR A 400 13.94 -7.32 -16.20
C THR A 400 14.59 -7.37 -17.60
N THR A 401 14.25 -6.46 -18.50
CA THR A 401 14.84 -6.44 -19.85
C THR A 401 16.18 -5.71 -19.86
N VAL A 402 17.25 -6.44 -20.15
CA VAL A 402 18.62 -5.89 -20.31
C VAL A 402 19.01 -5.89 -21.78
N THR A 403 19.76 -4.88 -22.18
CA THR A 403 20.28 -4.79 -23.54
C THR A 403 21.61 -5.57 -23.70
N PRO A 404 21.96 -6.05 -24.90
CA PRO A 404 23.27 -6.65 -25.16
C PRO A 404 24.44 -5.76 -24.79
N ALA A 405 24.29 -4.43 -24.94
CA ALA A 405 25.30 -3.44 -24.54
C ALA A 405 25.54 -3.44 -23.03
N MET A 406 24.46 -3.55 -22.22
CA MET A 406 24.57 -3.66 -20.75
C MET A 406 25.30 -4.94 -20.33
N LEU A 407 24.99 -6.09 -20.94
CA LEU A 407 25.69 -7.34 -20.66
C LEU A 407 27.18 -7.25 -21.01
N THR A 408 27.52 -6.57 -22.13
CA THR A 408 28.91 -6.33 -22.53
C THR A 408 29.63 -5.41 -21.54
N ALA A 409 28.97 -4.35 -21.09
CA ALA A 409 29.53 -3.43 -20.07
C ALA A 409 29.76 -4.18 -18.74
N MET A 410 28.81 -5.03 -18.31
CA MET A 410 28.96 -5.85 -17.10
C MET A 410 30.14 -6.80 -17.19
N LYS A 411 30.35 -7.46 -18.32
CA LYS A 411 31.51 -8.32 -18.51
C LYS A 411 32.84 -7.57 -18.29
N ARG A 412 32.92 -6.31 -18.74
CA ARG A 412 34.12 -5.46 -18.50
C ARG A 412 34.24 -5.07 -17.03
N ILE A 413 33.18 -4.62 -16.42
CA ILE A 413 33.14 -4.21 -15.00
C ILE A 413 33.59 -5.37 -14.11
N THR A 414 33.04 -6.55 -14.30
CA THR A 414 33.35 -7.74 -13.49
C THR A 414 34.79 -8.20 -13.67
N GLN A 415 35.34 -8.14 -14.90
CA GLN A 415 36.75 -8.43 -15.13
C GLN A 415 37.69 -7.44 -14.41
N GLN A 416 37.36 -6.13 -14.44
CA GLN A 416 38.14 -5.10 -13.76
C GLN A 416 38.03 -5.25 -12.23
N SER A 417 36.87 -5.57 -11.70
CA SER A 417 36.63 -5.78 -10.28
C SER A 417 37.35 -7.03 -9.78
N TYR A 418 37.35 -8.12 -10.55
CA TYR A 418 38.11 -9.33 -10.24
C TYR A 418 39.61 -9.05 -10.11
N VAL A 419 40.20 -8.31 -11.06
CA VAL A 419 41.62 -7.91 -11.03
C VAL A 419 41.91 -7.04 -9.80
N ARG A 420 41.06 -6.06 -9.51
CA ARG A 420 41.20 -5.23 -8.30
C ARG A 420 41.11 -6.03 -7.02
N GLY A 421 40.19 -6.97 -6.96
CA GLY A 421 39.99 -7.87 -5.79
C GLY A 421 41.16 -8.80 -5.52
N GLN A 422 42.04 -9.07 -6.52
CA GLN A 422 43.28 -9.83 -6.29
C GLN A 422 44.32 -9.02 -5.51
N GLN A 423 44.22 -7.68 -5.54
CA GLN A 423 45.19 -6.76 -4.93
C GLN A 423 44.70 -6.13 -3.61
N GLY A 424 43.42 -6.30 -3.22
CA GLY A 424 42.79 -5.68 -2.06
C GLY A 424 42.37 -6.67 -0.98
N ASN A 425 42.28 -6.17 0.28
CA ASN A 425 41.85 -6.95 1.42
C ASN A 425 40.30 -7.05 1.54
N ASP A 426 39.55 -6.11 0.94
CA ASP A 426 38.08 -6.04 1.07
C ASP A 426 37.37 -6.70 -0.11
N LYS A 427 37.62 -8.02 -0.29
CA LYS A 427 36.94 -8.80 -1.33
C LYS A 427 35.46 -8.97 -1.01
N ILE A 428 34.60 -8.77 -2.02
CA ILE A 428 33.15 -8.99 -1.93
C ILE A 428 32.79 -10.14 -2.87
N MET A 429 32.19 -11.18 -2.32
CA MET A 429 31.73 -12.30 -3.10
C MET A 429 30.22 -12.33 -3.11
N ILE A 430 29.61 -12.41 -4.30
CA ILE A 430 28.18 -12.65 -4.46
C ILE A 430 27.94 -14.12 -4.85
N THR A 431 26.95 -14.75 -4.26
CA THR A 431 26.58 -16.13 -4.55
C THR A 431 25.11 -16.29 -4.84
N PHE A 432 24.81 -17.24 -5.72
CA PHE A 432 23.45 -17.61 -6.10
C PHE A 432 23.27 -19.11 -5.93
N THR A 433 22.05 -19.52 -5.55
CA THR A 433 21.57 -20.88 -5.72
C THR A 433 20.45 -20.88 -6.75
N THR A 434 20.48 -21.84 -7.68
CA THR A 434 19.42 -22.03 -8.67
C THR A 434 19.12 -23.51 -8.85
N CYS A 435 17.88 -23.85 -9.22
CA CYS A 435 17.45 -25.21 -9.42
C CYS A 435 16.31 -25.29 -10.44
N LYS A 436 16.65 -25.70 -11.70
CA LYS A 436 15.65 -25.96 -12.75
C LYS A 436 14.65 -24.83 -13.03
N ARG A 437 15.05 -23.58 -12.78
CA ARG A 437 14.20 -22.39 -12.90
C ARG A 437 14.89 -21.26 -13.66
N LEU A 438 15.43 -21.57 -14.86
CA LEU A 438 16.20 -20.62 -15.67
C LEU A 438 15.51 -19.27 -15.85
N GLU A 439 14.19 -19.25 -16.09
CA GLU A 439 13.46 -17.98 -16.30
C GLU A 439 13.39 -17.11 -15.05
N LEU A 440 13.31 -17.69 -13.87
CA LEU A 440 13.39 -16.93 -12.61
C LEU A 440 14.80 -16.41 -12.39
N PHE A 441 15.81 -17.27 -12.61
CA PHE A 441 17.21 -16.87 -12.52
C PHE A 441 17.56 -15.70 -13.46
N LYS A 442 17.04 -15.71 -14.71
CA LYS A 442 17.20 -14.61 -15.66
C LYS A 442 16.57 -13.31 -15.12
N GLN A 443 15.35 -13.37 -14.59
CA GLN A 443 14.68 -12.20 -14.04
C GLN A 443 15.44 -11.64 -12.83
N THR A 444 15.90 -12.50 -11.92
CA THR A 444 16.74 -12.11 -10.78
C THR A 444 18.01 -11.41 -11.26
N MET A 445 18.79 -12.06 -12.10
CA MET A 445 20.05 -11.52 -12.62
C MET A 445 19.85 -10.22 -13.38
N ASN A 446 18.89 -10.14 -14.29
CA ASN A 446 18.61 -8.95 -15.07
C ASN A 446 18.17 -7.78 -14.18
N SER A 447 17.34 -8.04 -13.16
CA SER A 447 16.92 -7.01 -12.21
C SER A 447 18.07 -6.45 -11.40
N ILE A 448 19.03 -7.28 -11.01
CA ILE A 448 20.27 -6.85 -10.36
C ILE A 448 21.06 -5.92 -11.28
N LEU A 449 21.27 -6.33 -12.55
CA LEU A 449 22.00 -5.54 -13.54
C LEU A 449 21.36 -4.18 -13.83
N LEU A 450 20.04 -4.08 -13.75
CA LEU A 450 19.29 -2.86 -14.00
C LEU A 450 19.25 -1.91 -12.78
N HIS A 451 19.15 -2.46 -11.57
CA HIS A 451 18.79 -1.66 -10.40
C HIS A 451 19.93 -1.45 -9.39
N TRP A 452 20.99 -2.28 -9.40
CA TRP A 452 22.11 -2.10 -8.49
C TRP A 452 23.15 -1.12 -9.08
N LYS A 453 23.43 -0.04 -8.33
CA LYS A 453 24.32 1.05 -8.81
C LYS A 453 25.80 0.82 -8.47
N ASP A 454 26.15 -0.19 -7.69
CA ASP A 454 27.49 -0.46 -7.17
C ASP A 454 28.00 -1.89 -7.44
N LEU A 455 27.59 -2.46 -8.57
CA LEU A 455 28.04 -3.77 -9.02
C LEU A 455 29.57 -3.86 -9.24
N ASP A 456 30.21 -2.71 -9.43
CA ASP A 456 31.66 -2.58 -9.54
C ASP A 456 32.41 -2.94 -8.24
N ALA A 457 31.71 -3.00 -7.10
CA ALA A 457 32.27 -3.42 -5.83
C ALA A 457 32.43 -4.96 -5.72
N ILE A 458 31.66 -5.74 -6.51
CA ILE A 458 31.68 -7.20 -6.44
C ILE A 458 32.94 -7.73 -7.13
N THR A 459 33.75 -8.49 -6.39
CA THR A 459 35.01 -9.04 -6.89
C THR A 459 34.91 -10.47 -7.40
N LEU A 460 33.91 -11.23 -6.94
CA LEU A 460 33.70 -12.61 -7.38
C LEU A 460 32.20 -12.93 -7.42
N TRP A 461 31.77 -13.49 -8.56
CA TRP A 461 30.43 -14.02 -8.78
C TRP A 461 30.48 -15.53 -8.82
N PHE A 462 29.65 -16.18 -8.02
CA PHE A 462 29.62 -17.64 -7.91
C PHE A 462 28.17 -18.13 -7.86
N CYS A 463 27.86 -19.14 -8.64
CA CYS A 463 26.53 -19.75 -8.70
C CYS A 463 26.64 -21.24 -8.49
N VAL A 464 25.78 -21.80 -7.62
CA VAL A 464 25.60 -23.25 -7.47
C VAL A 464 24.30 -23.63 -8.15
N ASP A 465 24.42 -24.39 -9.21
CA ASP A 465 23.27 -24.93 -9.93
C ASP A 465 22.93 -26.32 -9.43
N ASP A 466 21.70 -26.53 -9.01
CA ASP A 466 21.21 -27.77 -8.45
C ASP A 466 20.39 -28.59 -9.45
N ASN A 467 21.10 -29.26 -10.35
CA ASN A 467 20.53 -30.19 -11.31
C ASN A 467 19.58 -29.61 -12.36
N SER A 468 19.84 -28.41 -12.84
CA SER A 468 19.19 -27.91 -14.04
C SER A 468 19.52 -28.74 -15.29
N SER A 469 18.71 -28.62 -16.33
CA SER A 469 18.96 -29.27 -17.62
C SER A 469 20.28 -28.80 -18.23
N GLU A 470 20.89 -29.60 -19.06
CA GLU A 470 22.13 -29.21 -19.75
C GLU A 470 21.92 -27.99 -20.62
N GLN A 471 20.80 -27.91 -21.30
CA GLN A 471 20.40 -26.70 -22.08
C GLN A 471 20.27 -25.45 -21.22
N ASP A 472 19.67 -25.53 -20.03
CA ASP A 472 19.57 -24.40 -19.11
C ASP A 472 20.96 -23.96 -18.62
N ARG A 473 21.84 -24.94 -18.31
CA ARG A 473 23.23 -24.69 -17.87
C ARG A 473 24.03 -23.96 -18.95
N GLU A 474 23.94 -24.41 -20.19
CA GLU A 474 24.58 -23.77 -21.35
C GLU A 474 24.07 -22.32 -21.50
N MET A 475 22.74 -22.13 -21.39
CA MET A 475 22.14 -20.80 -21.49
C MET A 475 22.58 -19.87 -20.35
N MET A 476 22.68 -20.35 -19.10
CA MET A 476 23.21 -19.56 -17.99
C MET A 476 24.63 -19.07 -18.25
N VAL A 477 25.51 -19.96 -18.70
CA VAL A 477 26.90 -19.63 -19.02
C VAL A 477 27.00 -18.64 -20.21
N GLN A 478 26.16 -18.83 -21.20
CA GLN A 478 26.11 -17.92 -22.36
C GLN A 478 25.65 -16.52 -21.99
N LEU A 479 24.60 -16.39 -21.19
CA LEU A 479 24.03 -15.10 -20.80
C LEU A 479 24.89 -14.36 -19.79
N TYR A 480 25.45 -15.07 -18.82
CA TYR A 480 26.21 -14.46 -17.70
C TYR A 480 27.62 -15.10 -17.58
N PRO A 481 28.49 -14.94 -18.58
CA PRO A 481 29.77 -15.62 -18.68
C PRO A 481 30.82 -15.20 -17.66
N TRP A 482 30.55 -14.16 -16.85
CA TRP A 482 31.44 -13.71 -15.76
C TRP A 482 31.19 -14.44 -14.44
N ILE A 483 30.13 -15.26 -14.34
CA ILE A 483 29.81 -16.05 -13.15
C ILE A 483 30.60 -17.34 -13.18
N HIS A 484 31.20 -17.69 -12.07
CA HIS A 484 31.79 -19.00 -11.84
C HIS A 484 30.72 -19.97 -11.40
N TYR A 485 30.41 -20.97 -12.20
CA TYR A 485 29.37 -21.95 -11.92
C TYR A 485 29.93 -23.21 -11.27
N TYR A 486 29.23 -23.73 -10.26
CA TYR A 486 29.35 -25.09 -9.79
C TYR A 486 28.10 -25.86 -10.21
N MET A 487 28.25 -26.74 -11.19
CA MET A 487 27.16 -27.56 -11.74
C MET A 487 27.12 -28.88 -10.96
N LYS A 488 26.17 -29.03 -10.03
CA LYS A 488 26.04 -30.20 -9.19
C LYS A 488 25.71 -31.45 -10.01
N LYS A 489 26.20 -32.62 -9.54
CA LYS A 489 25.81 -33.94 -10.03
C LYS A 489 24.49 -34.34 -9.35
N PRO A 490 23.71 -35.28 -9.95
CA PRO A 490 22.43 -35.73 -9.36
C PRO A 490 22.50 -36.23 -7.92
N LEU A 491 23.63 -36.84 -7.54
CA LEU A 491 23.89 -37.32 -6.18
C LEU A 491 24.21 -36.18 -5.17
N GLU A 492 24.51 -34.98 -5.64
CA GLU A 492 24.84 -33.81 -4.82
C GLU A 492 23.64 -32.92 -4.62
N LYS A 493 22.42 -33.35 -5.00
CA LYS A 493 21.21 -32.55 -4.90
C LYS A 493 20.93 -32.08 -3.47
N GLY A 494 20.19 -31.01 -3.35
CA GLY A 494 19.70 -30.48 -2.08
C GLY A 494 20.22 -29.10 -1.74
N HIS A 495 19.34 -28.24 -1.26
CA HIS A 495 19.66 -26.83 -0.96
C HIS A 495 20.72 -26.72 0.15
N CYS A 496 20.62 -27.53 1.22
CA CYS A 496 21.65 -27.55 2.27
C CYS A 496 23.03 -27.90 1.70
N ASN A 497 23.09 -28.82 0.74
CA ASN A 497 24.36 -29.18 0.07
C ASN A 497 24.87 -28.01 -0.81
N SER A 498 23.98 -27.31 -1.51
CA SER A 498 24.34 -26.11 -2.26
C SER A 498 24.96 -25.04 -1.35
N MET A 499 24.36 -24.81 -0.16
CA MET A 499 24.87 -23.88 0.82
C MET A 499 26.21 -24.30 1.42
N ASN A 500 26.45 -25.60 1.59
CA ASN A 500 27.75 -26.15 2.04
C ASN A 500 28.82 -26.04 0.96
N ILE A 501 28.49 -26.17 -0.32
CA ILE A 501 29.40 -25.87 -1.43
C ILE A 501 29.81 -24.39 -1.42
N ILE A 502 28.82 -23.47 -1.19
CA ILE A 502 29.12 -22.05 -1.01
C ILE A 502 30.00 -21.82 0.21
N TRP A 503 29.69 -22.44 1.36
CA TRP A 503 30.49 -22.34 2.57
C TRP A 503 31.96 -22.76 2.34
N ASN A 504 32.19 -23.89 1.65
CA ASN A 504 33.53 -24.36 1.28
C ASN A 504 34.24 -23.35 0.38
N LYS A 505 33.52 -22.73 -0.56
CA LYS A 505 34.06 -21.67 -1.43
C LYS A 505 34.45 -20.44 -0.62
N LEU A 506 33.60 -19.99 0.32
CA LEU A 506 33.90 -18.89 1.25
C LEU A 506 35.15 -19.19 2.08
N ASN A 507 35.27 -20.41 2.62
CA ASN A 507 36.43 -20.85 3.43
C ASN A 507 37.73 -20.88 2.61
N THR A 508 37.65 -21.20 1.32
CA THR A 508 38.81 -21.21 0.42
C THR A 508 39.22 -19.82 -0.01
N VAL A 509 38.26 -18.95 -0.44
CA VAL A 509 38.52 -17.62 -1.00
C VAL A 509 38.73 -16.59 0.10
N LYS A 510 38.10 -16.75 1.27
CA LYS A 510 38.09 -15.86 2.43
C LYS A 510 37.82 -14.41 2.07
N PRO A 511 36.71 -14.11 1.35
CA PRO A 511 36.31 -12.73 1.11
C PRO A 511 35.93 -12.08 2.44
N LYS A 512 35.98 -10.75 2.54
CA LYS A 512 35.54 -10.04 3.75
C LYS A 512 34.00 -10.00 3.86
N TYR A 513 33.33 -9.80 2.73
CA TYR A 513 31.88 -9.71 2.67
C TYR A 513 31.30 -10.76 1.72
N TRP A 514 30.16 -11.24 2.08
CA TRP A 514 29.38 -12.21 1.31
C TRP A 514 27.97 -11.70 1.07
N ILE A 515 27.55 -11.69 -0.19
CA ILE A 515 26.17 -11.42 -0.61
C ILE A 515 25.60 -12.74 -1.06
N HIS A 516 24.45 -13.12 -0.54
CA HIS A 516 23.75 -14.33 -0.97
C HIS A 516 22.33 -14.02 -1.38
N MET A 517 21.85 -14.77 -2.39
CA MET A 517 20.46 -14.80 -2.79
C MET A 517 20.13 -16.06 -3.60
N GLU A 518 18.84 -16.38 -3.61
CA GLU A 518 18.28 -17.44 -4.46
C GLU A 518 17.88 -16.87 -5.82
N ASP A 519 17.43 -17.75 -6.73
CA ASP A 519 17.15 -17.42 -8.13
C ASP A 519 15.78 -16.76 -8.40
N ASP A 520 15.02 -16.41 -7.36
CA ASP A 520 13.63 -15.97 -7.45
C ASP A 520 13.31 -14.64 -6.73
N PHE A 521 14.27 -13.72 -6.73
CA PHE A 521 14.10 -12.38 -6.20
C PHE A 521 14.26 -11.31 -7.29
N LEU A 522 13.20 -10.54 -7.58
CA LEU A 522 13.23 -9.47 -8.56
C LEU A 522 13.40 -8.11 -7.86
N PHE A 523 14.55 -7.49 -8.07
CA PHE A 523 14.84 -6.12 -7.62
C PHE A 523 14.18 -5.12 -8.55
N TYR A 524 13.56 -4.07 -8.00
CA TYR A 524 12.91 -3.02 -8.78
C TYR A 524 13.28 -1.61 -8.31
N HIS A 525 13.99 -1.51 -7.18
CA HIS A 525 14.37 -0.23 -6.60
C HIS A 525 15.81 0.14 -6.95
N PRO A 526 16.06 1.21 -7.74
CA PRO A 526 17.43 1.60 -8.15
C PRO A 526 18.19 2.26 -6.98
N MET A 527 19.12 1.54 -6.34
CA MET A 527 19.93 2.06 -5.25
C MET A 527 21.35 1.46 -5.21
N TYR A 528 22.17 1.94 -4.29
CA TYR A 528 23.43 1.32 -3.90
C TYR A 528 23.15 0.23 -2.88
N TYR A 529 23.38 -1.04 -3.25
CA TYR A 529 23.07 -2.21 -2.40
C TYR A 529 24.27 -2.69 -1.59
N ILE A 530 25.48 -2.16 -1.80
CA ILE A 530 26.70 -2.64 -1.19
C ILE A 530 27.36 -1.55 -0.34
N LYS A 531 27.82 -0.48 -1.01
CA LYS A 531 28.66 0.55 -0.40
C LYS A 531 28.08 1.19 0.88
N PRO A 532 26.78 1.47 1.00
CA PRO A 532 26.21 2.07 2.22
C PRO A 532 26.24 1.16 3.44
N PHE A 533 26.25 -0.16 3.24
CA PHE A 533 26.14 -1.14 4.32
C PHE A 533 27.49 -1.60 4.87
N LEU A 534 28.59 -1.47 4.12
CA LEU A 534 29.93 -1.87 4.54
C LEU A 534 30.39 -1.19 5.84
N PRO A 535 30.26 0.14 5.99
CA PRO A 535 30.68 0.81 7.23
C PRO A 535 29.87 0.34 8.45
N ILE A 536 28.60 0.01 8.26
CA ILE A 536 27.74 -0.46 9.35
C ILE A 536 28.17 -1.85 9.84
N LEU A 537 28.45 -2.76 8.89
CA LEU A 537 28.98 -4.10 9.20
C LEU A 537 30.33 -4.04 9.88
N ASP A 538 31.21 -3.11 9.48
CA ASP A 538 32.55 -2.98 10.04
C ASP A 538 32.56 -2.34 11.44
N SER A 539 31.70 -1.38 11.68
CA SER A 539 31.70 -0.60 12.93
C SER A 539 30.84 -1.22 14.03
N ASN A 540 29.84 -2.04 13.69
CA ASN A 540 28.94 -2.60 14.69
C ASN A 540 29.43 -3.98 15.17
N PRO A 541 29.66 -4.16 16.49
CA PRO A 541 30.18 -5.41 17.03
C PRO A 541 29.19 -6.58 16.91
N HIS A 542 27.90 -6.34 16.80
CA HIS A 542 26.86 -7.36 16.82
C HIS A 542 26.20 -7.56 15.45
N ILE A 543 25.98 -6.51 14.64
CA ILE A 543 25.35 -6.66 13.31
C ILE A 543 26.37 -7.31 12.36
N LYS A 544 26.07 -8.54 11.95
CA LYS A 544 26.91 -9.32 11.05
C LYS A 544 26.25 -9.65 9.72
N GLN A 545 24.94 -9.39 9.59
CA GLN A 545 24.17 -9.53 8.34
C GLN A 545 23.19 -8.34 8.21
N ILE A 546 22.99 -7.87 6.96
CA ILE A 546 21.96 -6.88 6.60
C ILE A 546 21.14 -7.45 5.46
N VAL A 547 19.86 -7.68 5.69
CA VAL A 547 18.87 -8.11 4.69
C VAL A 547 18.34 -6.88 3.95
N TYR A 548 18.21 -6.96 2.64
CA TYR A 548 17.85 -5.82 1.79
C TYR A 548 16.36 -5.45 1.80
N ASN A 549 15.54 -6.21 2.47
CA ASN A 549 14.12 -5.91 2.65
C ASN A 549 13.78 -5.60 4.10
N ARG A 550 12.70 -4.83 4.27
CA ARG A 550 12.09 -4.54 5.55
C ARG A 550 11.56 -5.82 6.20
N ASN A 551 11.92 -6.05 7.46
CA ASN A 551 11.49 -7.20 8.26
C ASN A 551 11.65 -8.52 7.46
N TYR A 552 10.67 -9.42 7.57
CA TYR A 552 10.61 -10.70 6.86
C TYR A 552 9.63 -10.64 5.68
N ALA A 553 9.42 -9.46 5.07
CA ALA A 553 8.50 -9.33 3.97
C ALA A 553 8.92 -10.21 2.78
N GLU A 554 8.15 -11.24 2.49
CA GLU A 554 8.30 -12.06 1.28
C GLU A 554 7.58 -11.42 0.11
N THR A 555 6.50 -10.72 0.40
CA THR A 555 5.70 -9.99 -0.57
C THR A 555 5.32 -8.62 -0.02
N ILE A 556 4.81 -7.78 -0.90
CA ILE A 556 4.26 -6.49 -0.50
C ILE A 556 3.07 -6.61 0.47
N HIS A 557 2.37 -7.76 0.49
CA HIS A 557 1.29 -8.03 1.45
C HIS A 557 1.79 -8.26 2.89
N ASP A 558 3.07 -8.58 3.06
CA ASP A 558 3.68 -8.83 4.38
C ASP A 558 4.12 -7.55 5.08
N TYR A 559 3.68 -6.40 4.59
CA TYR A 559 3.96 -5.09 5.16
C TYR A 559 3.59 -4.95 6.64
N GLY A 560 2.63 -5.71 7.10
CA GLY A 560 2.18 -5.72 8.47
C GLY A 560 2.84 -6.78 9.35
N VAL A 561 3.91 -7.43 8.91
CA VAL A 561 4.69 -8.31 9.77
C VAL A 561 5.42 -7.43 10.79
N GLU A 562 4.78 -7.25 11.92
CA GLU A 562 5.34 -6.57 13.08
C GLU A 562 6.28 -7.53 13.80
N GLY A 563 7.58 -7.45 13.47
CA GLY A 563 8.56 -7.87 14.43
C GLY A 563 8.62 -6.82 15.54
N HIS A 564 8.78 -7.21 16.79
CA HIS A 564 9.03 -6.24 17.85
C HIS A 564 10.29 -5.44 17.49
N LEU A 565 10.10 -4.13 17.25
CA LEU A 565 11.17 -3.20 16.93
C LEU A 565 11.95 -2.93 18.20
N ALA A 566 13.20 -3.37 18.27
CA ALA A 566 14.07 -3.00 19.39
C ALA A 566 14.71 -1.63 19.17
N THR A 567 15.16 -1.34 17.95
CA THR A 567 15.91 -0.10 17.68
C THR A 567 15.90 0.24 16.20
N GLU A 568 15.56 1.47 15.82
CA GLU A 568 15.88 2.03 14.52
C GLU A 568 17.33 2.54 14.54
N LEU A 569 18.16 2.00 13.66
CA LEU A 569 19.53 2.45 13.45
C LEU A 569 19.61 3.07 12.06
N GLN A 570 19.43 4.38 11.94
CA GLN A 570 19.35 5.09 10.66
C GLN A 570 18.24 4.50 9.76
N GLN A 571 18.61 3.80 8.68
CA GLN A 571 17.67 3.17 7.74
C GLN A 571 17.49 1.66 7.98
N LEU A 572 17.98 1.15 9.10
CA LEU A 572 17.93 -0.26 9.46
C LEU A 572 17.00 -0.50 10.64
N VAL A 573 16.44 -1.69 10.68
CA VAL A 573 15.58 -2.19 11.75
C VAL A 573 16.23 -3.42 12.36
N LEU A 574 16.32 -3.44 13.69
CA LEU A 574 16.74 -4.59 14.48
C LEU A 574 15.54 -5.15 15.23
N HIS A 575 15.39 -6.47 15.23
CA HIS A 575 14.34 -7.14 15.98
C HIS A 575 14.86 -7.73 17.29
N ASP A 576 14.01 -7.70 18.33
CA ASP A 576 14.30 -8.38 19.58
C ASP A 576 14.22 -9.89 19.44
N HIS A 577 14.96 -10.60 20.29
CA HIS A 577 14.95 -12.05 20.36
C HIS A 577 13.62 -12.60 20.85
N HIS A 578 12.89 -13.33 20.00
CA HIS A 578 11.81 -14.19 20.43
C HIS A 578 11.97 -15.57 19.78
N PHE A 579 12.17 -16.60 20.59
CA PHE A 579 12.24 -17.99 20.15
C PHE A 579 10.87 -18.59 19.79
N GLU A 580 9.77 -17.89 20.04
CA GLU A 580 8.45 -18.38 19.72
C GLU A 580 8.20 -18.29 18.22
N THR A 581 8.03 -19.44 17.60
CA THR A 581 7.48 -19.58 16.26
C THR A 581 5.98 -19.23 16.31
N LYS A 582 5.63 -17.97 16.24
CA LYS A 582 4.24 -17.59 15.95
C LYS A 582 4.07 -17.62 14.45
N PRO A 583 3.19 -18.47 13.91
CA PRO A 583 2.83 -18.41 12.51
C PRO A 583 2.10 -17.09 12.29
N TYR A 584 2.75 -16.11 11.69
CA TYR A 584 2.12 -14.87 11.27
C TYR A 584 1.90 -14.95 9.76
N ARG A 585 0.65 -14.97 9.31
CA ARG A 585 0.26 -15.04 7.89
C ARG A 585 1.01 -16.12 7.10
N ASN A 586 1.14 -17.32 7.64
CA ASN A 586 1.86 -18.45 7.02
C ASN A 586 3.39 -18.32 6.95
N CYS A 587 4.00 -17.36 7.64
CA CYS A 587 5.46 -17.25 7.78
C CYS A 587 5.90 -17.76 9.16
N HIS A 588 6.99 -18.52 9.21
CA HIS A 588 7.67 -18.83 10.46
C HIS A 588 8.64 -17.69 10.76
N TYR A 589 8.55 -17.13 11.96
CA TYR A 589 9.38 -16.02 12.38
C TYR A 589 10.65 -16.49 13.12
N TRP A 590 11.83 -16.31 12.51
CA TRP A 590 13.14 -16.45 13.16
C TRP A 590 14.03 -15.26 12.77
N PRO A 591 14.12 -14.23 13.63
CA PRO A 591 14.64 -12.91 13.24
C PRO A 591 16.15 -12.81 13.13
N HIS A 592 16.92 -13.88 13.06
CA HIS A 592 18.33 -13.75 13.38
C HIS A 592 19.31 -14.16 12.31
N TYR A 593 18.88 -14.83 11.27
CA TYR A 593 19.68 -15.16 10.08
C TYR A 593 18.74 -15.49 8.94
N SER A 594 19.07 -15.07 7.72
CA SER A 594 18.23 -15.38 6.57
C SER A 594 19.04 -15.58 5.30
N PHE A 595 18.60 -16.52 4.45
CA PHE A 595 19.11 -16.68 3.08
C PHE A 595 18.50 -15.72 2.07
N ARG A 596 17.56 -14.89 2.48
CA ARG A 596 17.03 -13.82 1.64
C ARG A 596 18.15 -12.89 1.18
N PRO A 597 17.97 -12.14 0.08
CA PRO A 597 18.98 -11.24 -0.43
C PRO A 597 19.58 -10.36 0.69
N SER A 598 20.84 -10.58 0.96
CA SER A 598 21.53 -9.95 2.11
C SER A 598 23.03 -9.83 1.88
N ILE A 599 23.64 -8.92 2.62
CA ILE A 599 25.11 -8.82 2.74
C ILE A 599 25.53 -9.14 4.16
N CYS A 600 26.57 -9.94 4.33
CA CYS A 600 27.11 -10.30 5.65
C CYS A 600 28.64 -10.34 5.69
N LEU A 601 29.20 -10.27 6.90
CA LEU A 601 30.60 -10.56 7.14
C LEU A 601 30.86 -12.06 7.02
N VAL A 602 31.96 -12.44 6.39
CA VAL A 602 32.32 -13.86 6.17
C VAL A 602 32.90 -14.50 7.42
N GLU A 603 33.65 -13.76 8.22
CA GLU A 603 34.29 -14.30 9.42
C GLU A 603 33.30 -14.99 10.37
N PRO A 604 32.15 -14.39 10.74
CA PRO A 604 31.11 -15.05 11.55
C PRO A 604 30.60 -16.35 10.93
N ILE A 605 30.42 -16.37 9.60
CA ILE A 605 29.96 -17.55 8.86
C ILE A 605 30.96 -18.71 8.99
N LEU A 606 32.25 -18.42 8.86
CA LEU A 606 33.31 -19.44 8.98
C LEU A 606 33.48 -19.91 10.40
N GLN A 607 33.34 -19.04 11.41
CA GLN A 607 33.41 -19.39 12.83
C GLN A 607 32.27 -20.34 13.26
N LEU A 608 31.07 -20.14 12.75
CA LEU A 608 29.91 -21.00 13.04
C LEU A 608 30.00 -22.38 12.35
N GLY A 609 30.83 -22.50 11.33
CA GLY A 609 30.98 -23.76 10.58
C GLY A 609 29.87 -23.99 9.55
N PRO A 610 29.87 -25.15 8.87
CA PRO A 610 28.95 -25.48 7.79
C PRO A 610 27.51 -25.64 8.26
N PHE A 611 26.59 -25.64 7.29
CA PHE A 611 25.16 -25.87 7.51
C PHE A 611 24.89 -27.34 7.82
N THR A 612 24.05 -27.62 8.81
CA THR A 612 23.67 -28.97 9.23
C THR A 612 22.60 -29.55 8.30
N SER A 613 22.69 -30.81 7.98
CA SER A 613 21.67 -31.51 7.20
C SER A 613 20.41 -31.72 8.04
N SER A 614 19.55 -30.71 8.10
CA SER A 614 18.23 -30.79 8.72
C SER A 614 17.16 -30.23 7.78
N SER A 615 15.92 -30.61 7.98
CA SER A 615 14.77 -30.06 7.21
C SER A 615 14.60 -28.56 7.37
N PHE A 616 15.13 -27.97 8.43
CA PHE A 616 15.10 -26.54 8.72
C PHE A 616 16.49 -25.98 8.99
N PHE A 617 17.44 -26.30 8.14
CA PHE A 617 18.85 -25.95 8.34
C PHE A 617 19.09 -24.42 8.43
N GLU A 618 18.24 -23.60 7.80
CA GLU A 618 18.27 -22.14 7.97
C GLU A 618 17.93 -21.75 9.42
N LYS A 619 16.87 -22.33 10.00
CA LYS A 619 16.49 -22.10 11.40
C LYS A 619 17.57 -22.57 12.36
N ASP A 620 18.15 -23.76 12.12
CA ASP A 620 19.24 -24.27 12.93
C ASP A 620 20.45 -23.34 12.89
N TYR A 621 20.75 -22.80 11.72
CA TYR A 621 21.82 -21.83 11.55
C TYR A 621 21.50 -20.50 12.26
N ALA A 622 20.26 -20.00 12.17
CA ALA A 622 19.80 -18.83 12.89
C ALA A 622 19.90 -19.00 14.42
N THR A 623 19.64 -20.20 14.93
CA THR A 623 19.83 -20.51 16.35
C THR A 623 21.30 -20.42 16.76
N ARG A 624 22.23 -20.97 15.96
CA ARG A 624 23.68 -20.85 16.21
C ARG A 624 24.17 -19.42 16.10
N TRP A 625 23.65 -18.66 15.14
CA TRP A 625 23.93 -17.23 14.94
C TRP A 625 23.60 -16.42 16.17
N THR A 626 22.42 -16.65 16.71
CA THR A 626 21.93 -16.02 17.93
C THR A 626 22.74 -16.41 19.18
N ALA A 627 23.04 -17.69 19.33
CA ALA A 627 23.83 -18.16 20.44
C ALA A 627 25.26 -17.55 20.47
N ALA A 628 25.78 -17.16 19.31
CA ALA A 628 27.03 -16.43 19.15
C ALA A 628 26.89 -14.91 19.36
N ASN A 629 25.71 -14.42 19.75
CA ASN A 629 25.40 -13.01 19.93
C ASN A 629 25.52 -12.16 18.63
N TYR A 630 25.35 -12.79 17.47
CA TYR A 630 25.30 -12.09 16.20
C TYR A 630 23.85 -11.67 15.91
N LYS A 631 23.70 -10.50 15.27
CA LYS A 631 22.40 -9.91 14.90
C LYS A 631 22.31 -9.73 13.38
N THR A 632 21.10 -9.87 12.88
CA THR A 632 20.71 -9.50 11.50
C THR A 632 19.90 -8.24 11.55
N ALA A 633 20.31 -7.24 10.77
CA ALA A 633 19.53 -6.02 10.57
C ALA A 633 18.77 -6.10 9.26
N PHE A 634 17.68 -5.37 9.16
CA PHE A 634 16.81 -5.31 7.97
C PHE A 634 16.79 -3.89 7.43
N TYR A 635 16.97 -3.73 6.13
CA TYR A 635 16.79 -2.43 5.50
C TYR A 635 15.30 -2.03 5.58
N ASN A 636 15.01 -0.85 6.14
CA ASN A 636 13.63 -0.42 6.44
C ASN A 636 12.85 0.02 5.18
N ARG A 637 12.96 -0.76 4.11
CA ARG A 637 12.25 -0.58 2.85
C ARG A 637 12.09 -1.93 2.15
N ILE A 638 11.08 -2.06 1.27
CA ILE A 638 10.99 -3.20 0.35
C ILE A 638 11.65 -2.77 -0.96
N THR A 639 12.69 -3.51 -1.37
CA THR A 639 13.53 -3.20 -2.53
C THR A 639 13.44 -4.23 -3.64
N HIS A 640 12.92 -5.40 -3.29
CA HIS A 640 12.74 -6.53 -4.21
C HIS A 640 11.50 -7.34 -3.83
N LYS A 641 10.93 -8.05 -4.78
CA LYS A 641 9.80 -8.95 -4.61
C LYS A 641 10.26 -10.40 -4.81
N HIS A 642 9.81 -11.29 -3.95
CA HIS A 642 9.94 -12.72 -4.17
C HIS A 642 8.99 -13.14 -5.30
N ILE A 643 9.52 -13.73 -6.37
CA ILE A 643 8.79 -14.09 -7.59
C ILE A 643 8.68 -15.60 -7.78
N GLY A 644 9.25 -16.38 -6.87
CA GLY A 644 9.08 -17.82 -6.76
C GLY A 644 7.75 -18.19 -6.13
N ARG A 645 7.59 -19.49 -5.83
CA ARG A 645 6.39 -19.99 -5.17
C ARG A 645 6.32 -19.52 -3.72
N LEU A 646 5.25 -18.86 -3.37
CA LEU A 646 4.94 -18.50 -1.99
C LEU A 646 4.36 -19.69 -1.21
N THR A 647 4.40 -19.63 0.11
CA THR A 647 3.78 -20.64 0.99
C THR A 647 2.29 -20.81 0.71
N SER A 648 1.59 -19.70 0.37
CA SER A 648 0.18 -19.71 -0.03
C SER A 648 -0.11 -20.39 -1.38
N GLU A 649 0.92 -20.65 -2.19
CA GLU A 649 0.83 -21.27 -3.54
C GLU A 649 1.27 -22.73 -3.52
N ILE A 650 1.47 -23.33 -2.35
CA ILE A 650 1.76 -24.77 -2.23
C ILE A 650 0.65 -25.57 -2.91
N GLY A 651 1.04 -26.45 -3.83
CA GLY A 651 0.14 -27.23 -4.65
C GLY A 651 -0.28 -26.60 -5.98
N LYS A 652 -0.04 -25.30 -6.20
CA LYS A 652 -0.33 -24.61 -7.47
C LYS A 652 0.88 -24.51 -8.40
N VAL A 653 2.04 -24.20 -7.82
CA VAL A 653 3.31 -24.02 -8.55
C VAL A 653 4.40 -24.83 -7.87
N LYS A 654 5.23 -25.52 -8.67
CA LYS A 654 6.39 -26.28 -8.16
C LYS A 654 7.52 -25.32 -7.79
N ASN A 655 8.04 -25.44 -6.56
CA ASN A 655 9.26 -24.76 -6.17
C ASN A 655 10.51 -25.57 -6.54
N ALA A 656 11.71 -25.06 -6.20
CA ALA A 656 12.97 -25.74 -6.46
C ALA A 656 13.05 -27.13 -5.82
N TYR A 657 12.53 -27.30 -4.61
CA TYR A 657 12.53 -28.59 -3.91
C TYR A 657 11.64 -29.63 -4.59
N ASP A 658 10.44 -29.22 -5.01
CA ASP A 658 9.53 -30.10 -5.76
C ASP A 658 10.12 -30.49 -7.11
N LEU A 659 10.77 -29.56 -7.81
CA LEU A 659 11.43 -29.80 -9.09
C LEU A 659 12.64 -30.78 -8.94
N ASN A 660 13.32 -30.69 -7.82
CA ASN A 660 14.49 -31.51 -7.51
C ASN A 660 14.13 -32.82 -6.79
N GLN A 661 12.84 -33.05 -6.56
CA GLN A 661 12.32 -34.20 -5.80
C GLN A 661 12.95 -34.30 -4.40
N GLU A 662 13.07 -33.19 -3.72
CA GLU A 662 13.54 -33.09 -2.35
C GLU A 662 12.34 -32.94 -1.41
N SER A 663 12.22 -33.80 -0.41
CA SER A 663 11.24 -33.66 0.67
C SER A 663 11.77 -32.68 1.72
N GLN A 664 11.61 -31.38 1.51
CA GLN A 664 12.14 -30.38 2.45
C GLN A 664 11.21 -30.03 3.60
N PHE A 665 9.91 -30.06 3.36
CA PHE A 665 8.92 -29.73 4.37
C PHE A 665 8.13 -30.95 4.82
N GLY A 666 8.84 -31.97 5.26
CA GLY A 666 8.22 -33.16 5.76
C GLY A 666 7.67 -34.05 4.67
N HIS A 667 6.56 -34.68 4.96
CA HIS A 667 5.89 -35.59 4.08
C HIS A 667 4.57 -34.96 3.62
N PRO A 668 4.58 -34.05 2.61
CA PRO A 668 3.41 -33.24 2.24
C PRO A 668 2.24 -34.09 1.73
N PHE A 669 2.51 -35.33 1.32
CA PHE A 669 1.49 -36.32 1.02
C PHE A 669 0.82 -36.87 2.28
N ILE A 670 1.40 -36.70 3.47
CA ILE A 670 0.79 -37.05 4.76
C ILE A 670 -0.12 -35.91 5.19
N LYS A 671 -1.41 -36.16 5.21
CA LYS A 671 -2.46 -35.20 5.56
C LYS A 671 -3.08 -35.61 6.90
N ILE A 672 -2.99 -34.77 7.91
CA ILE A 672 -3.62 -35.01 9.22
C ILE A 672 -4.81 -34.08 9.37
N ILE A 673 -5.98 -34.68 9.48
CA ILE A 673 -7.24 -33.98 9.72
C ILE A 673 -7.35 -33.68 11.22
N ASN A 674 -7.48 -32.39 11.59
CA ASN A 674 -7.59 -31.95 12.97
C ASN A 674 -8.60 -30.82 13.09
N LEU A 675 -9.49 -30.91 14.08
CA LEU A 675 -10.39 -29.83 14.46
C LEU A 675 -9.59 -28.71 15.13
N GLN A 676 -9.79 -27.48 14.67
CA GLN A 676 -9.01 -26.30 15.16
C GLN A 676 -9.10 -26.14 16.69
N ARG A 677 -10.20 -26.52 17.30
CA ARG A 677 -10.42 -26.49 18.76
C ARG A 677 -9.72 -27.62 19.53
N ARG A 678 -9.26 -28.70 18.84
CA ARG A 678 -8.62 -29.87 19.46
C ARG A 678 -7.08 -29.77 19.42
N LEU A 679 -6.56 -28.72 20.06
CA LEU A 679 -5.11 -28.51 20.17
C LEU A 679 -4.43 -29.63 21.00
N ASP A 680 -5.12 -30.21 21.94
CA ASP A 680 -4.69 -31.35 22.75
C ASP A 680 -4.34 -32.58 21.89
N ARG A 681 -5.21 -32.95 20.94
CA ARG A 681 -4.97 -34.04 20.01
C ARG A 681 -3.85 -33.72 19.03
N LYS A 682 -3.87 -32.50 18.50
CA LYS A 682 -2.80 -32.01 17.63
C LYS A 682 -1.43 -32.14 18.25
N GLN A 683 -1.31 -31.76 19.53
CA GLN A 683 -0.04 -31.88 20.24
C GLN A 683 0.39 -33.34 20.43
N LYS A 684 -0.52 -34.23 20.84
CA LYS A 684 -0.24 -35.67 21.04
C LYS A 684 0.30 -36.32 19.79
N ILE A 685 -0.34 -36.14 18.63
CA ILE A 685 0.12 -36.71 17.38
C ILE A 685 1.40 -36.08 16.88
N GLN A 686 1.57 -34.76 17.11
CA GLN A 686 2.82 -34.05 16.73
C GLN A 686 4.03 -34.59 17.52
N GLU A 687 3.86 -34.94 18.80
CA GLU A 687 4.91 -35.56 19.60
C GLU A 687 5.33 -36.92 19.03
N GLN A 688 4.37 -37.76 18.63
CA GLN A 688 4.66 -39.05 17.99
C GLN A 688 5.37 -38.84 16.62
N LEU A 689 4.92 -37.93 15.79
CA LEU A 689 5.52 -37.64 14.49
C LEU A 689 6.94 -37.09 14.60
N ASN A 690 7.22 -36.33 15.64
CA ASN A 690 8.55 -35.80 15.91
C ASN A 690 9.57 -36.93 16.20
N LEU A 691 9.14 -38.03 16.82
CA LEU A 691 10.02 -39.21 17.04
C LEU A 691 10.52 -39.82 15.72
N PHE A 692 9.73 -39.70 14.65
CA PHE A 692 10.06 -40.20 13.32
C PHE A 692 10.54 -39.12 12.36
N SER A 693 10.74 -37.89 12.83
CA SER A 693 11.09 -36.71 11.98
C SER A 693 10.09 -36.48 10.82
N ILE A 694 8.81 -36.79 11.04
CA ILE A 694 7.72 -36.61 10.07
C ILE A 694 7.08 -35.25 10.29
N GLN A 695 7.00 -34.47 9.22
CA GLN A 695 6.28 -33.17 9.20
C GLN A 695 5.08 -33.30 8.25
N PRO A 696 3.86 -33.44 8.77
CA PRO A 696 2.67 -33.59 7.95
C PRO A 696 2.13 -32.24 7.46
N SER A 697 1.26 -32.30 6.45
CA SER A 697 0.34 -31.21 6.15
C SER A 697 -0.86 -31.28 7.10
N TRP A 698 -1.06 -30.28 7.92
CA TRP A 698 -2.24 -30.16 8.77
C TRP A 698 -3.44 -29.67 7.96
N ILE A 699 -4.52 -30.42 8.01
CA ILE A 699 -5.80 -30.11 7.37
C ILE A 699 -6.77 -29.69 8.47
N THR A 700 -7.28 -28.47 8.38
CA THR A 700 -8.35 -28.03 9.28
C THR A 700 -9.64 -28.80 8.95
N ALA A 701 -10.08 -29.62 9.89
CA ALA A 701 -11.34 -30.34 9.75
C ALA A 701 -12.54 -29.40 9.66
N VAL A 702 -13.54 -29.80 8.92
CA VAL A 702 -14.85 -29.13 8.94
C VAL A 702 -15.50 -29.37 10.30
N ASP A 703 -15.62 -28.31 11.11
CA ASP A 703 -16.30 -28.41 12.41
C ASP A 703 -17.81 -28.41 12.19
N GLY A 704 -18.42 -29.58 12.34
CA GLY A 704 -19.87 -29.72 12.21
C GLY A 704 -20.66 -28.83 13.16
N LEU A 705 -20.12 -28.44 14.34
CA LEU A 705 -20.78 -27.55 15.29
C LEU A 705 -20.96 -26.14 14.73
N SER A 706 -20.01 -25.66 13.95
CA SER A 706 -20.01 -24.32 13.33
C SER A 706 -20.51 -24.32 11.89
N LEU A 707 -20.95 -25.49 11.37
CA LEU A 707 -21.41 -25.61 10.00
C LEU A 707 -22.80 -24.99 9.83
N ASP A 708 -22.92 -24.08 8.87
CA ASP A 708 -24.20 -23.46 8.52
C ASP A 708 -25.01 -24.41 7.60
N PRO A 709 -26.31 -24.66 7.88
CA PRO A 709 -27.16 -25.39 6.97
C PRO A 709 -27.38 -24.61 5.67
N SER A 710 -27.32 -25.33 4.53
CA SER A 710 -27.63 -24.77 3.21
C SER A 710 -28.45 -25.73 2.38
N THR A 711 -29.07 -25.20 1.32
CA THR A 711 -29.84 -26.03 0.38
C THR A 711 -28.95 -27.07 -0.31
N GLU A 712 -27.71 -26.69 -0.66
CA GLU A 712 -26.74 -27.60 -1.28
C GLU A 712 -26.33 -28.72 -0.32
N LEU A 713 -26.08 -28.38 0.96
CA LEU A 713 -25.79 -29.38 1.97
C LEU A 713 -27.00 -30.29 2.24
N LYS A 714 -28.21 -29.74 2.26
CA LYS A 714 -29.44 -30.53 2.43
C LYS A 714 -29.63 -31.52 1.28
N GLN A 715 -29.33 -31.09 0.03
CA GLN A 715 -29.39 -31.96 -1.13
C GLN A 715 -28.28 -33.02 -1.10
N LEU A 716 -27.05 -32.64 -0.73
CA LEU A 716 -25.91 -33.55 -0.62
C LEU A 716 -26.15 -34.65 0.42
N LEU A 717 -26.88 -34.36 1.49
CA LEU A 717 -27.16 -35.25 2.59
C LEU A 717 -28.58 -35.88 2.49
N LEU A 718 -29.30 -35.74 1.38
CA LEU A 718 -30.65 -36.23 1.20
C LEU A 718 -30.70 -37.76 1.34
N GLY A 719 -31.57 -38.26 2.23
CA GLY A 719 -31.76 -39.69 2.48
C GLY A 719 -30.60 -40.36 3.24
N ASN A 720 -29.82 -39.59 4.02
CA ASN A 720 -28.77 -40.14 4.87
C ASN A 720 -29.35 -40.90 6.07
N ASP A 721 -28.64 -41.95 6.51
CA ASP A 721 -29.04 -42.88 7.58
C ASP A 721 -28.56 -42.43 8.99
N PHE A 722 -27.76 -41.37 9.05
CA PHE A 722 -27.17 -40.86 10.29
C PHE A 722 -27.89 -39.60 10.82
N GLY A 723 -29.08 -39.27 10.30
CA GLY A 723 -29.93 -38.17 10.78
C GLY A 723 -29.24 -36.80 10.68
N SER A 724 -28.40 -36.58 9.68
CA SER A 724 -27.64 -35.32 9.48
C SER A 724 -26.92 -34.80 10.74
N ARG A 725 -26.46 -35.72 11.59
CA ARG A 725 -25.73 -35.37 12.83
C ARG A 725 -24.49 -34.58 12.51
N ARG A 726 -24.34 -33.42 13.14
CA ARG A 726 -23.32 -32.40 12.85
C ARG A 726 -21.90 -32.97 12.86
N GLY A 727 -21.54 -33.82 13.84
CA GLY A 727 -20.21 -34.45 13.90
C GLY A 727 -19.92 -35.35 12.71
N VAL A 728 -20.91 -36.16 12.31
CA VAL A 728 -20.77 -37.07 11.15
C VAL A 728 -20.68 -36.29 9.85
N VAL A 729 -21.48 -35.22 9.72
CA VAL A 729 -21.40 -34.30 8.55
C VAL A 729 -20.02 -33.66 8.44
N GLY A 730 -19.48 -33.09 9.54
CA GLY A 730 -18.16 -32.46 9.56
C GLY A 730 -17.04 -33.43 9.15
N CYS A 731 -17.06 -34.65 9.70
CA CYS A 731 -16.10 -35.69 9.34
C CYS A 731 -16.20 -36.06 7.84
N ALA A 732 -17.40 -36.31 7.34
CA ALA A 732 -17.62 -36.68 5.94
C ALA A 732 -17.15 -35.58 4.95
N LEU A 733 -17.47 -34.33 5.25
CA LEU A 733 -17.04 -33.18 4.45
C LEU A 733 -15.52 -32.97 4.49
N SER A 734 -14.87 -33.21 5.62
CA SER A 734 -13.42 -33.10 5.74
C SER A 734 -12.69 -34.06 4.78
N HIS A 735 -13.13 -35.33 4.75
CA HIS A 735 -12.56 -36.31 3.82
C HIS A 735 -12.95 -36.04 2.37
N TYR A 736 -14.20 -35.64 2.09
CA TYR A 736 -14.66 -35.33 0.75
C TYR A 736 -13.89 -34.16 0.13
N GLN A 737 -13.69 -33.08 0.87
CA GLN A 737 -12.89 -31.93 0.43
C GLN A 737 -11.43 -32.31 0.18
N LEU A 738 -10.85 -33.17 1.01
CA LEU A 738 -9.50 -33.63 0.85
C LEU A 738 -9.32 -34.51 -0.41
N TRP A 739 -10.33 -35.32 -0.76
CA TRP A 739 -10.32 -36.07 -2.02
C TRP A 739 -10.42 -35.18 -3.26
N GLN A 740 -11.25 -34.13 -3.20
CA GLN A 740 -11.30 -33.12 -4.26
C GLN A 740 -9.95 -32.39 -4.39
N GLN A 741 -9.32 -32.03 -3.28
CA GLN A 741 -7.99 -31.44 -3.27
C GLN A 741 -6.93 -32.36 -3.91
N LEU A 742 -6.99 -33.67 -3.67
CA LEU A 742 -6.08 -34.64 -4.31
C LEU A 742 -6.25 -34.66 -5.85
N LEU A 743 -7.48 -34.57 -6.33
CA LEU A 743 -7.75 -34.54 -7.78
C LEU A 743 -7.17 -33.29 -8.46
N GLU A 744 -7.16 -32.17 -7.72
CA GLU A 744 -6.61 -30.91 -8.20
C GLU A 744 -5.09 -30.80 -7.95
N ASP A 745 -4.50 -31.66 -7.12
CA ASP A 745 -3.07 -31.60 -6.77
C ASP A 745 -2.19 -32.01 -7.98
N PRO A 746 -1.38 -31.10 -8.55
CA PRO A 746 -0.53 -31.43 -9.69
C PRO A 746 0.74 -32.23 -9.32
N VAL A 747 1.03 -32.33 -8.02
CA VAL A 747 2.31 -32.88 -7.51
C VAL A 747 2.18 -34.30 -7.02
N HIS A 748 1.09 -34.60 -6.30
CA HIS A 748 0.92 -35.89 -5.65
C HIS A 748 -0.12 -36.74 -6.37
N ASP A 749 0.19 -37.99 -6.57
CA ASP A 749 -0.76 -38.98 -7.11
C ASP A 749 -1.57 -39.68 -6.02
N TYR A 750 -1.20 -39.48 -4.76
CA TYR A 750 -1.88 -40.04 -3.58
C TYR A 750 -1.65 -39.19 -2.35
N TYR A 751 -2.56 -39.30 -1.37
CA TYR A 751 -2.38 -38.82 -0.02
C TYR A 751 -2.42 -39.95 0.99
N LEU A 752 -1.55 -39.90 2.00
CA LEU A 752 -1.74 -40.61 3.25
C LEU A 752 -2.58 -39.73 4.18
N VAL A 753 -3.79 -40.13 4.41
CA VAL A 753 -4.74 -39.38 5.25
C VAL A 753 -4.78 -40.04 6.63
N MET A 754 -4.67 -39.22 7.68
CA MET A 754 -4.80 -39.67 9.06
C MET A 754 -5.68 -38.69 9.84
N GLU A 755 -6.41 -39.20 10.84
CA GLU A 755 -7.11 -38.39 11.85
C GLU A 755 -6.19 -38.09 13.05
N ASP A 756 -6.61 -37.21 13.95
CA ASP A 756 -5.78 -36.70 15.03
C ASP A 756 -5.84 -37.55 16.33
N ASP A 757 -6.65 -38.62 16.37
CA ASP A 757 -6.86 -39.51 17.53
C ASP A 757 -6.22 -40.90 17.33
N ILE A 758 -5.06 -40.91 16.77
CA ILE A 758 -4.33 -42.16 16.41
C ILE A 758 -3.05 -42.36 17.21
N THR A 759 -2.56 -43.60 17.19
CA THR A 759 -1.24 -44.00 17.69
C THR A 759 -0.47 -44.67 16.58
N LEU A 760 0.76 -44.25 16.38
CA LEU A 760 1.68 -44.81 15.37
C LEU A 760 2.44 -46.04 15.97
N CYS A 761 2.69 -47.07 15.18
CA CYS A 761 3.50 -48.21 15.61
C CYS A 761 4.99 -47.84 15.73
N ASP A 762 5.74 -48.66 16.44
CA ASP A 762 7.20 -48.54 16.49
C ASP A 762 7.81 -48.65 15.08
N GLN A 763 8.86 -47.82 14.82
CA GLN A 763 9.51 -47.72 13.51
C GLN A 763 8.53 -47.38 12.36
N PHE A 764 7.49 -46.61 12.65
CA PHE A 764 6.44 -46.25 11.69
C PHE A 764 6.99 -45.77 10.33
N LYS A 765 7.98 -44.90 10.37
CA LYS A 765 8.58 -44.30 9.15
C LYS A 765 9.22 -45.36 8.27
N ASP A 766 10.06 -46.22 8.85
CA ASP A 766 10.79 -47.26 8.11
C ASP A 766 9.83 -48.25 7.51
N LYS A 767 8.80 -48.66 8.27
CA LYS A 767 7.74 -49.55 7.80
C LYS A 767 6.87 -48.91 6.69
N LEU A 768 6.57 -47.61 6.81
CA LEU A 768 5.85 -46.87 5.75
C LEU A 768 6.70 -46.78 4.47
N ASP A 769 8.00 -46.50 4.60
CA ASP A 769 8.91 -46.45 3.46
C ASP A 769 8.99 -47.79 2.71
N ILE A 770 9.01 -48.93 3.43
CA ILE A 770 8.96 -50.29 2.85
C ILE A 770 7.66 -50.44 2.05
N ILE A 771 6.51 -50.04 2.58
CA ILE A 771 5.20 -50.14 1.89
C ILE A 771 5.17 -49.28 0.63
N LEU A 772 5.70 -48.06 0.72
CA LEU A 772 5.73 -47.14 -0.43
C LEU A 772 6.69 -47.58 -1.54
N GLN A 773 7.83 -48.25 -1.18
CA GLN A 773 8.77 -48.79 -2.14
C GLN A 773 8.24 -50.04 -2.85
N ASN A 774 7.39 -50.86 -2.21
CA ASN A 774 6.76 -52.03 -2.80
C ASN A 774 5.59 -51.72 -3.75
N LYS A 775 5.29 -50.45 -3.97
CA LYS A 775 4.20 -49.91 -4.79
C LYS A 775 4.29 -50.32 -6.26
N GLU A 776 5.48 -50.51 -6.81
CA GLU A 776 5.68 -50.81 -8.26
C GLU A 776 5.19 -52.21 -8.69
N LYS A 777 4.79 -53.05 -7.74
CA LYS A 777 4.37 -54.44 -8.02
C LYS A 777 2.84 -54.65 -8.11
N ASN A 778 2.02 -53.66 -7.75
CA ASN A 778 0.55 -53.78 -7.73
C ASN A 778 -0.12 -52.83 -8.72
N GLU A 779 -0.58 -53.31 -9.82
CA GLU A 779 -1.04 -52.56 -11.00
C GLU A 779 -2.34 -51.75 -10.85
N LYS A 780 -3.18 -51.97 -9.85
CA LYS A 780 -4.41 -51.21 -9.61
C LYS A 780 -4.70 -51.11 -8.10
N GLN A 781 -4.56 -49.99 -7.51
CA GLN A 781 -4.89 -49.74 -6.12
C GLN A 781 -5.58 -48.37 -5.97
N ASP A 782 -6.76 -48.35 -5.36
CA ASP A 782 -7.51 -47.12 -5.11
C ASP A 782 -7.32 -46.60 -3.67
N ILE A 783 -7.40 -47.56 -2.69
CA ILE A 783 -7.22 -47.28 -1.28
C ILE A 783 -6.35 -48.34 -0.63
N LEU A 784 -5.43 -47.96 0.25
CA LEU A 784 -4.64 -48.83 1.09
C LEU A 784 -4.77 -48.43 2.55
N PHE A 785 -5.40 -49.25 3.36
CA PHE A 785 -5.51 -49.04 4.80
C PHE A 785 -4.18 -49.30 5.52
N LEU A 786 -3.76 -48.37 6.38
CA LEU A 786 -2.67 -48.58 7.33
C LEU A 786 -3.19 -49.03 8.69
N GLY A 787 -4.49 -48.92 8.93
CA GLY A 787 -5.19 -49.31 10.12
C GLY A 787 -6.69 -48.98 9.99
N TYR A 788 -7.54 -49.83 10.55
CA TYR A 788 -8.97 -49.64 10.64
C TYR A 788 -9.53 -50.37 11.87
N SER A 789 -10.83 -50.14 12.15
CA SER A 789 -11.45 -50.73 13.34
C SER A 789 -12.04 -52.12 13.08
N MET A 790 -11.79 -53.03 14.03
CA MET A 790 -12.32 -54.39 14.04
C MET A 790 -12.99 -54.73 15.36
N PHE A 791 -13.87 -55.72 15.40
CA PHE A 791 -14.43 -56.24 16.66
C PHE A 791 -13.33 -56.88 17.52
N PRO A 792 -13.42 -56.77 18.87
CA PRO A 792 -12.41 -57.32 19.77
C PRO A 792 -12.09 -58.77 19.59
N GLU A 793 -13.11 -59.58 19.33
CA GLU A 793 -12.93 -61.05 19.11
C GLU A 793 -12.20 -61.36 17.80
N GLN A 794 -12.40 -60.54 16.75
CA GLN A 794 -11.69 -60.66 15.47
C GLN A 794 -10.27 -60.12 15.58
N ARG A 795 -10.02 -59.14 16.45
CA ARG A 795 -8.70 -58.55 16.67
C ARG A 795 -7.77 -59.60 17.29
N ALA A 796 -8.23 -60.40 18.22
CA ALA A 796 -7.44 -61.46 18.84
C ALA A 796 -6.97 -62.52 17.85
N THR A 797 -7.84 -62.88 16.86
CA THR A 797 -7.49 -63.87 15.83
C THR A 797 -6.52 -63.38 14.78
N VAL A 798 -6.39 -62.06 14.63
CA VAL A 798 -5.47 -61.44 13.66
C VAL A 798 -4.17 -61.00 14.34
N GLN A 799 -4.16 -60.73 15.66
CA GLN A 799 -3.03 -60.22 16.41
C GLN A 799 -1.89 -61.27 16.55
N ASP A 800 -2.21 -62.55 16.67
CA ASP A 800 -1.23 -63.66 16.67
C ASP A 800 -0.41 -63.75 15.36
N VAL A 801 -0.94 -63.22 14.28
CA VAL A 801 -0.23 -63.12 12.97
C VAL A 801 0.62 -61.87 12.88
N TYR A 802 0.24 -60.80 13.64
CA TYR A 802 0.94 -59.51 13.61
C TYR A 802 2.19 -59.47 14.48
N ASP A 803 2.21 -60.14 15.61
CA ASP A 803 3.33 -60.07 16.57
C ASP A 803 4.58 -60.88 16.10
N THR A 804 4.48 -61.63 14.99
CA THR A 804 5.57 -62.51 14.49
C THR A 804 6.28 -61.95 13.24
N VAL A 805 5.80 -60.83 12.64
CA VAL A 805 6.36 -60.33 11.37
C VAL A 805 6.88 -58.90 11.52
N ASP A 806 8.20 -58.69 11.50
CA ASP A 806 8.84 -57.36 11.57
C ASP A 806 8.65 -56.51 10.31
N THR A 807 8.33 -57.09 9.17
CA THR A 807 8.23 -56.43 7.87
C THR A 807 6.77 -56.35 7.43
N PRO A 808 6.21 -55.13 7.19
CA PRO A 808 4.83 -54.97 6.76
C PRO A 808 4.64 -55.44 5.31
N THR A 809 3.48 -56.06 5.07
CA THR A 809 3.08 -56.59 3.75
C THR A 809 1.70 -56.07 3.36
N ILE A 810 1.41 -56.03 2.05
CA ILE A 810 0.13 -55.57 1.50
C ILE A 810 -0.75 -56.79 1.19
N HIS A 811 -1.97 -56.78 1.66
CA HIS A 811 -2.99 -57.80 1.50
C HIS A 811 -4.26 -57.24 0.86
N SER A 812 -5.06 -58.11 0.24
CA SER A 812 -6.40 -57.74 -0.19
C SER A 812 -7.30 -57.42 1.01
N PHE A 813 -8.05 -56.37 0.94
CA PHE A 813 -8.94 -55.89 1.99
C PHE A 813 -10.00 -56.97 2.34
N GLN A 814 -10.25 -57.13 3.63
CA GLN A 814 -11.26 -58.10 4.14
C GLN A 814 -12.48 -57.33 4.68
N PRO A 815 -13.53 -57.14 3.87
CA PRO A 815 -14.73 -56.36 4.25
C PRO A 815 -15.45 -56.83 5.53
N ASN A 816 -15.35 -58.15 5.81
CA ASN A 816 -15.98 -58.76 6.98
C ASN A 816 -15.30 -58.42 8.31
N LEU A 817 -14.01 -58.01 8.28
CA LEU A 817 -13.27 -57.57 9.46
C LEU A 817 -13.45 -56.05 9.72
N TYR A 818 -13.83 -55.31 8.72
CA TYR A 818 -13.92 -53.87 8.79
C TYR A 818 -15.31 -53.45 9.39
N ILE A 819 -15.29 -52.79 10.54
CA ILE A 819 -16.50 -52.23 11.18
C ILE A 819 -16.62 -50.73 11.02
N GLY A 820 -15.54 -50.04 10.63
CA GLY A 820 -15.44 -48.59 10.47
C GLY A 820 -14.05 -48.11 10.70
N GLY A 821 -13.90 -46.84 10.90
CA GLY A 821 -12.63 -46.18 11.24
C GLY A 821 -11.80 -45.83 10.01
N PHE A 822 -12.17 -44.76 9.37
CA PHE A 822 -11.45 -44.21 8.21
C PHE A 822 -10.30 -43.30 8.67
N PHE A 823 -9.63 -43.66 9.79
CA PHE A 823 -8.69 -42.85 10.49
C PHE A 823 -7.23 -42.91 9.93
N SER A 824 -6.90 -43.91 9.09
CA SER A 824 -5.59 -43.98 8.45
C SER A 824 -5.58 -44.78 7.17
N TYR A 825 -5.38 -44.09 6.05
CA TYR A 825 -5.37 -44.75 4.74
C TYR A 825 -4.56 -43.95 3.72
N ILE A 826 -4.03 -44.62 2.72
CA ILE A 826 -3.50 -43.99 1.50
C ILE A 826 -4.61 -44.05 0.46
N ILE A 827 -4.94 -42.92 -0.15
CA ILE A 827 -5.88 -42.83 -1.26
C ILE A 827 -5.16 -42.32 -2.50
N TYR A 828 -5.36 -42.98 -3.60
CA TYR A 828 -4.84 -42.62 -4.91
C TYR A 828 -5.84 -41.75 -5.69
N LYS A 829 -5.39 -41.03 -6.70
CA LYS A 829 -6.29 -40.23 -7.55
C LYS A 829 -7.42 -41.02 -8.16
N SER A 830 -7.15 -42.28 -8.58
CA SER A 830 -8.19 -43.16 -9.10
C SER A 830 -9.28 -43.45 -8.06
N GLY A 831 -8.91 -43.72 -6.81
CA GLY A 831 -9.82 -43.93 -5.71
C GLY A 831 -10.58 -42.65 -5.34
N ALA A 832 -9.88 -41.52 -5.24
CA ALA A 832 -10.47 -40.19 -4.98
C ALA A 832 -11.52 -39.82 -6.05
N GLN A 833 -11.21 -40.08 -7.34
CA GLN A 833 -12.16 -39.86 -8.45
C GLN A 833 -13.43 -40.67 -8.28
N LYS A 834 -13.32 -41.98 -8.02
CA LYS A 834 -14.47 -42.85 -7.79
C LYS A 834 -15.33 -42.40 -6.59
N CYS A 835 -14.67 -42.04 -5.47
CA CYS A 835 -15.35 -41.54 -4.27
C CYS A 835 -16.07 -40.22 -4.53
N VAL A 836 -15.40 -39.28 -5.19
CA VAL A 836 -15.98 -37.97 -5.51
C VAL A 836 -17.14 -38.06 -6.48
N ASP A 837 -17.00 -38.88 -7.55
CA ASP A 837 -18.06 -39.09 -8.55
C ASP A 837 -19.29 -39.78 -7.95
N TYR A 838 -19.04 -40.76 -7.07
CA TYR A 838 -20.12 -41.42 -6.36
C TYR A 838 -20.92 -40.42 -5.48
N ILE A 839 -20.20 -39.59 -4.71
CA ILE A 839 -20.84 -38.59 -3.85
C ILE A 839 -21.58 -37.52 -4.67
N LYS A 840 -21.02 -37.04 -5.77
CA LYS A 840 -21.69 -36.09 -6.67
C LYS A 840 -23.00 -36.65 -7.23
N THR A 841 -23.05 -37.94 -7.51
CA THR A 841 -24.21 -38.61 -8.11
C THR A 841 -25.25 -39.01 -7.08
N ASN A 842 -24.82 -39.56 -5.95
CA ASN A 842 -25.69 -40.21 -4.97
C ASN A 842 -25.86 -39.45 -3.67
N GLY A 843 -25.06 -38.41 -3.43
CA GLY A 843 -24.95 -37.74 -2.12
C GLY A 843 -24.20 -38.57 -1.07
N ILE A 844 -24.14 -38.05 0.15
CA ILE A 844 -23.55 -38.69 1.34
C ILE A 844 -24.71 -39.32 2.13
N ARG A 845 -25.00 -40.59 1.85
CA ARG A 845 -26.12 -41.32 2.47
C ARG A 845 -25.73 -42.11 3.71
N HIS A 846 -24.45 -42.43 3.87
CA HIS A 846 -23.89 -43.19 5.00
C HIS A 846 -22.70 -42.47 5.58
N GLY A 847 -22.28 -42.82 6.78
CA GLY A 847 -20.97 -42.34 7.30
C GLY A 847 -19.85 -42.57 6.29
N ILE A 848 -18.87 -41.67 6.26
CA ILE A 848 -17.81 -41.69 5.23
C ILE A 848 -17.03 -43.01 5.21
N ASP A 849 -16.83 -43.62 6.37
CA ASP A 849 -16.20 -44.93 6.55
C ASP A 849 -17.03 -46.10 5.99
N TYR A 850 -18.34 -45.96 5.91
CA TYR A 850 -19.20 -46.98 5.30
C TYR A 850 -19.30 -46.86 3.77
N LEU A 851 -19.11 -45.67 3.22
CA LEU A 851 -19.18 -45.42 1.78
C LEU A 851 -18.22 -46.31 0.98
N ILE A 852 -17.04 -46.62 1.50
CA ILE A 852 -16.08 -47.50 0.82
C ILE A 852 -16.58 -48.90 0.56
N LYS A 853 -17.59 -49.38 1.32
CA LYS A 853 -18.19 -50.72 1.10
C LYS A 853 -19.20 -50.76 -0.03
N ILE A 854 -19.70 -49.63 -0.45
CA ILE A 854 -20.81 -49.51 -1.42
C ILE A 854 -20.40 -48.85 -2.74
N ILE A 855 -19.26 -48.20 -2.80
CA ILE A 855 -18.72 -47.66 -4.07
C ILE A 855 -18.31 -48.79 -4.97
N PRO A 856 -18.88 -48.97 -6.18
CA PRO A 856 -18.56 -50.04 -7.08
C PRO A 856 -17.13 -49.94 -7.61
N ASP A 857 -16.53 -51.07 -7.88
CA ASP A 857 -15.21 -51.21 -8.52
C ASP A 857 -14.03 -50.53 -7.78
N LEU A 858 -14.20 -50.26 -6.49
CA LEU A 858 -13.14 -49.70 -5.66
C LEU A 858 -12.15 -50.80 -5.26
N VAL A 859 -10.90 -50.68 -5.65
CA VAL A 859 -9.82 -51.63 -5.33
C VAL A 859 -9.14 -51.25 -4.03
N ILE A 860 -9.42 -52.03 -2.97
CA ILE A 860 -8.96 -51.72 -1.62
C ILE A 860 -7.99 -52.79 -1.16
N HIS A 861 -6.90 -52.37 -0.54
CA HIS A 861 -5.91 -53.23 0.13
C HIS A 861 -5.70 -52.79 1.58
N GLU A 862 -5.02 -53.61 2.35
CA GLU A 862 -4.66 -53.37 3.74
C GLU A 862 -3.21 -53.73 4.03
N VAL A 863 -2.58 -53.05 4.96
CA VAL A 863 -1.23 -53.34 5.45
C VAL A 863 -1.29 -54.24 6.68
N ARG A 864 -0.50 -55.28 6.74
CA ARG A 864 -0.35 -56.16 7.92
C ARG A 864 1.13 -56.31 8.29
N PRO A 865 1.48 -56.15 9.60
CA PRO A 865 0.64 -55.65 10.69
C PRO A 865 0.20 -54.19 10.47
N PHE A 866 -0.86 -53.74 11.16
CA PHE A 866 -1.32 -52.35 11.09
C PHE A 866 -0.23 -51.42 11.57
N LEU A 867 -0.04 -50.33 10.86
CA LEU A 867 0.95 -49.29 11.21
C LEU A 867 0.34 -48.18 12.06
N VAL A 868 -1.00 -48.06 12.04
CA VAL A 868 -1.73 -47.01 12.75
C VAL A 868 -2.88 -47.64 13.53
N HIS A 869 -3.03 -47.21 14.78
CA HIS A 869 -4.04 -47.65 15.70
C HIS A 869 -4.85 -46.46 16.24
N THR A 870 -6.08 -46.69 16.71
CA THR A 870 -6.85 -45.68 17.45
C THR A 870 -7.16 -46.17 18.86
N PRO A 871 -7.09 -45.31 19.88
CA PRO A 871 -7.49 -45.69 21.26
C PRO A 871 -9.00 -45.87 21.45
N CYS A 872 -9.82 -45.49 20.46
CA CYS A 872 -11.28 -45.55 20.50
C CYS A 872 -11.87 -46.98 20.73
N TYR A 873 -11.03 -48.00 20.83
CA TYR A 873 -11.43 -49.40 21.03
C TYR A 873 -10.95 -50.06 22.32
N GLN A 874 -10.47 -49.27 23.29
CA GLN A 874 -10.24 -49.81 24.64
C GLN A 874 -11.58 -49.78 25.42
N LEU A 875 -12.16 -50.93 25.64
CA LEU A 875 -13.47 -51.13 26.28
C LEU A 875 -13.57 -50.47 27.69
N ASP A 876 -12.46 -50.17 28.34
CA ASP A 876 -12.38 -49.66 29.70
C ASP A 876 -12.01 -48.16 29.81
N ALA A 877 -11.88 -47.43 28.68
CA ALA A 877 -11.56 -46.01 28.69
C ALA A 877 -12.75 -45.16 28.17
N PRO A 878 -13.01 -43.97 28.73
CA PRO A 878 -13.99 -43.06 28.14
C PRO A 878 -13.55 -42.70 26.72
N VAL A 879 -14.45 -42.92 25.77
CA VAL A 879 -14.21 -42.63 24.35
C VAL A 879 -14.21 -41.13 24.14
N ASP A 880 -13.06 -40.58 23.84
CA ASP A 880 -12.91 -39.19 23.43
C ASP A 880 -13.21 -39.05 21.94
N THR A 881 -14.48 -38.82 21.60
CA THR A 881 -14.89 -38.66 20.19
C THR A 881 -15.80 -37.45 20.01
N ASP A 882 -15.44 -36.60 19.07
CA ASP A 882 -16.24 -35.44 18.69
C ASP A 882 -17.44 -35.83 17.78
N ILE A 883 -17.35 -36.98 17.11
CA ILE A 883 -18.40 -37.46 16.20
C ILE A 883 -19.59 -38.03 16.98
N GLN A 884 -19.33 -38.76 18.06
CA GLN A 884 -20.37 -39.48 18.83
C GLN A 884 -20.98 -38.66 19.94
N THR A 885 -20.36 -37.56 20.35
CA THR A 885 -20.89 -36.70 21.44
C THR A 885 -21.89 -35.65 20.98
N ASN A 886 -21.99 -35.41 19.67
CA ASN A 886 -22.91 -34.43 19.11
C ASN A 886 -23.98 -35.08 18.25
N TYR A 887 -25.16 -35.24 18.81
CA TYR A 887 -26.35 -35.82 18.18
C TYR A 887 -27.28 -34.79 17.50
N THR A 888 -26.96 -33.51 17.53
CA THR A 888 -27.77 -32.45 16.96
C THR A 888 -27.86 -32.57 15.45
N ASN A 889 -29.07 -32.55 14.90
CA ASN A 889 -29.29 -32.50 13.47
C ASN A 889 -28.88 -31.13 12.90
N LEU A 890 -28.13 -31.12 11.84
CA LEU A 890 -27.70 -29.91 11.14
C LEU A 890 -28.87 -29.05 10.67
N PHE A 891 -30.00 -29.65 10.31
CA PHE A 891 -31.16 -28.98 9.73
C PHE A 891 -32.33 -28.78 10.69
N GLU A 892 -32.15 -29.04 11.98
CA GLU A 892 -33.29 -29.03 12.96
C GLU A 892 -34.00 -27.67 12.96
N GLU A 893 -33.21 -26.56 13.03
CA GLU A 893 -33.80 -25.21 12.96
C GLU A 893 -34.13 -24.80 11.53
N TYR A 894 -33.33 -25.25 10.55
CA TYR A 894 -33.52 -24.96 9.13
C TYR A 894 -34.81 -25.56 8.57
N ASP A 895 -35.21 -26.72 9.01
CA ASP A 895 -36.47 -27.38 8.59
C ASP A 895 -37.71 -26.63 9.04
N GLN A 896 -37.62 -25.66 9.96
CA GLN A 896 -38.71 -24.79 10.34
C GLN A 896 -38.90 -23.57 9.42
N PHE A 897 -37.99 -23.34 8.49
CA PHE A 897 -38.03 -22.23 7.54
C PHE A 897 -37.91 -22.71 6.09
N ASP A 898 -38.65 -22.05 5.19
CA ASP A 898 -38.50 -22.23 3.74
C ASP A 898 -37.65 -21.10 3.19
N PHE A 899 -36.58 -21.44 2.44
CA PHE A 899 -35.73 -20.46 1.75
C PHE A 899 -36.30 -20.09 0.38
N VAL A 900 -36.54 -18.80 0.17
CA VAL A 900 -37.00 -18.26 -1.10
C VAL A 900 -35.83 -17.44 -1.72
N PRO A 901 -35.20 -17.95 -2.80
CA PRO A 901 -34.03 -17.29 -3.39
C PRO A 901 -34.41 -16.00 -4.13
N GLN A 902 -33.50 -15.01 -4.13
CA GLN A 902 -33.60 -13.77 -4.90
C GLN A 902 -34.75 -12.83 -4.53
N LEU A 903 -35.62 -13.21 -3.61
CA LEU A 903 -36.76 -12.42 -3.16
C LEU A 903 -36.58 -11.95 -1.71
N ASP A 904 -37.10 -10.79 -1.40
CA ASP A 904 -37.15 -10.19 -0.08
C ASP A 904 -38.52 -9.56 0.21
N GLN A 905 -38.85 -9.39 1.47
CA GLN A 905 -39.92 -8.52 1.93
C GLN A 905 -39.35 -7.15 2.25
N ILE A 906 -39.59 -6.18 1.40
CA ILE A 906 -39.16 -4.80 1.62
C ILE A 906 -40.03 -4.19 2.76
N GLY A 907 -39.38 -3.71 3.82
CA GLY A 907 -40.04 -3.23 5.03
C GLY A 907 -40.40 -4.36 6.01
N ASN A 908 -41.19 -4.04 7.03
CA ASN A 908 -41.59 -4.93 8.15
C ASN A 908 -40.40 -5.43 9.00
N ASP A 909 -39.23 -4.70 8.93
CA ASP A 909 -38.04 -5.03 9.69
C ASP A 909 -38.28 -4.73 11.18
N VAL A 910 -38.08 -5.73 12.00
CA VAL A 910 -38.20 -5.61 13.47
C VAL A 910 -36.86 -5.62 14.17
N HIS A 911 -35.87 -6.23 13.54
CA HIS A 911 -34.54 -6.36 14.10
C HIS A 911 -33.50 -6.54 12.99
N TYR A 912 -32.26 -6.14 13.28
CA TYR A 912 -31.11 -6.39 12.44
C TYR A 912 -30.02 -7.12 13.23
N TYR A 913 -29.57 -8.25 12.72
CA TYR A 913 -28.44 -9.00 13.22
C TYR A 913 -27.80 -9.77 12.07
N LYS A 914 -26.54 -9.49 11.79
CA LYS A 914 -25.76 -10.23 10.79
C LYS A 914 -24.79 -11.16 11.50
N GLY A 915 -25.07 -12.44 11.43
CA GLY A 915 -24.25 -13.52 11.94
C GLY A 915 -24.17 -14.66 10.94
N THR A 916 -23.76 -15.84 11.40
CA THR A 916 -23.89 -17.07 10.64
C THR A 916 -25.37 -17.41 10.43
N LEU A 917 -25.67 -18.23 9.41
CA LEU A 917 -27.05 -18.64 9.13
C LEU A 917 -27.69 -19.33 10.37
N GLN A 918 -26.90 -20.18 11.04
CA GLN A 918 -27.34 -20.87 12.26
C GLN A 918 -27.71 -19.90 13.38
N GLU A 919 -26.88 -18.88 13.63
CA GLU A 919 -27.17 -17.87 14.64
C GLU A 919 -28.44 -17.06 14.30
N MET A 920 -28.64 -16.77 13.03
CA MET A 920 -29.81 -16.05 12.52
C MET A 920 -31.07 -16.90 12.66
N LEU A 921 -31.01 -18.21 12.34
CA LEU A 921 -32.10 -19.16 12.51
C LEU A 921 -32.53 -19.25 13.99
N VAL A 922 -31.57 -19.49 14.89
CA VAL A 922 -31.86 -19.56 16.35
C VAL A 922 -32.46 -18.25 16.85
N LYS A 923 -31.94 -17.11 16.40
CA LYS A 923 -32.41 -15.79 16.80
C LYS A 923 -33.82 -15.51 16.27
N ALA A 924 -34.13 -15.94 15.03
CA ALA A 924 -35.49 -15.84 14.47
C ALA A 924 -36.51 -16.64 15.28
N LEU A 925 -36.15 -17.83 15.74
CA LEU A 925 -37.00 -18.68 16.60
C LEU A 925 -37.17 -18.06 17.98
N GLN A 926 -36.12 -17.56 18.61
CA GLN A 926 -36.17 -16.93 19.94
C GLN A 926 -36.99 -15.64 19.97
N GLN A 927 -37.03 -14.90 18.88
CA GLN A 927 -37.73 -13.63 18.76
C GLN A 927 -39.11 -13.78 18.10
N GLU A 928 -39.52 -15.01 17.80
CA GLU A 928 -40.80 -15.33 17.13
C GLU A 928 -40.99 -14.56 15.81
N CYS A 929 -39.89 -14.31 15.07
CA CYS A 929 -39.95 -13.62 13.78
C CYS A 929 -40.59 -14.49 12.72
N GLY A 930 -41.41 -13.89 11.85
CA GLY A 930 -42.05 -14.60 10.72
C GLY A 930 -41.06 -14.91 9.59
N ALA A 931 -39.97 -14.13 9.44
CA ALA A 931 -38.93 -14.36 8.44
C ALA A 931 -37.65 -13.60 8.77
N PHE A 932 -36.58 -13.92 8.06
CA PHE A 932 -35.35 -13.11 8.03
C PHE A 932 -34.66 -13.30 6.69
N ASN A 933 -33.92 -12.31 6.23
CA ASN A 933 -33.17 -12.40 4.97
C ASN A 933 -31.68 -12.66 5.20
N THR A 934 -30.98 -13.09 4.14
CA THR A 934 -29.53 -13.39 4.18
C THR A 934 -28.65 -12.19 4.50
N LEU A 935 -29.17 -10.96 4.41
CA LEU A 935 -28.45 -9.73 4.81
C LEU A 935 -28.58 -9.43 6.31
N GLY A 936 -29.43 -10.18 7.06
CA GLY A 936 -29.57 -10.05 8.51
C GLY A 936 -30.75 -9.21 8.99
N PHE A 937 -31.74 -8.92 8.15
CA PHE A 937 -32.97 -8.23 8.52
C PHE A 937 -34.07 -9.22 8.89
N PHE A 938 -34.57 -9.12 10.12
CA PHE A 938 -35.65 -9.96 10.68
C PHE A 938 -36.98 -9.27 10.52
N LYS A 939 -38.01 -10.03 10.13
CA LYS A 939 -39.31 -9.51 9.76
C LYS A 939 -40.41 -10.16 10.58
N ASN A 940 -41.39 -9.38 11.03
CA ASN A 940 -42.54 -9.89 11.79
C ASN A 940 -43.66 -10.41 10.87
N LYS A 941 -43.73 -9.92 9.63
CA LYS A 941 -44.81 -10.26 8.70
C LYS A 941 -44.30 -10.30 7.27
N ILE A 942 -44.80 -11.22 6.48
CA ILE A 942 -44.58 -11.33 5.04
C ILE A 942 -45.89 -10.99 4.34
N ASP A 943 -45.87 -9.87 3.61
CA ASP A 943 -47.02 -9.40 2.83
C ASP A 943 -46.80 -9.59 1.33
N ASN A 944 -45.67 -9.12 0.77
CA ASN A 944 -45.34 -9.24 -0.63
C ASN A 944 -43.83 -9.47 -0.82
N LEU A 945 -43.46 -10.53 -1.48
CA LEU A 945 -42.07 -10.81 -1.86
C LEU A 945 -41.73 -10.13 -3.19
N THR A 946 -40.67 -9.38 -3.21
CA THR A 946 -40.17 -8.68 -4.40
C THR A 946 -38.68 -8.93 -4.58
N SER A 947 -38.17 -8.76 -5.82
CA SER A 947 -36.75 -8.85 -6.07
C SER A 947 -36.01 -7.70 -5.35
N SER A 948 -34.93 -8.03 -4.66
CA SER A 948 -34.13 -7.04 -3.95
C SER A 948 -32.91 -6.66 -4.79
N PRO A 949 -32.68 -5.36 -5.07
CA PRO A 949 -31.51 -4.91 -5.80
C PRO A 949 -30.18 -5.09 -5.04
N TYR A 950 -30.29 -5.42 -3.74
CA TYR A 950 -29.12 -5.62 -2.87
C TYR A 950 -28.70 -7.10 -2.75
N PHE A 951 -29.48 -8.03 -3.35
CA PHE A 951 -29.20 -9.46 -3.27
C PHE A 951 -28.24 -9.93 -4.38
N LYS A 952 -27.26 -10.74 -3.97
CA LYS A 952 -26.43 -11.53 -4.89
C LYS A 952 -27.18 -12.80 -5.28
N SER A 953 -26.68 -13.55 -6.25
CA SER A 953 -27.32 -14.79 -6.74
C SER A 953 -27.60 -15.84 -5.65
N THR A 954 -26.88 -15.80 -4.55
CA THR A 954 -27.00 -16.71 -3.39
C THR A 954 -27.90 -16.16 -2.28
N ASP A 955 -28.34 -14.90 -2.38
CA ASP A 955 -29.15 -14.27 -1.34
C ASP A 955 -30.65 -14.58 -1.49
N GLY A 956 -31.38 -14.44 -0.40
CA GLY A 956 -32.81 -14.68 -0.35
C GLY A 956 -33.38 -14.47 1.06
N ILE A 957 -34.64 -14.83 1.24
CA ILE A 957 -35.35 -14.72 2.52
C ILE A 957 -35.74 -16.10 3.04
N TYR A 958 -35.63 -16.31 4.34
CA TYR A 958 -36.09 -17.48 5.10
C TYR A 958 -37.43 -17.15 5.76
N ILE A 959 -38.47 -17.89 5.39
CA ILE A 959 -39.86 -17.70 5.88
C ILE A 959 -40.22 -18.85 6.77
N LYS A 960 -40.69 -18.57 7.98
CA LYS A 960 -41.18 -19.59 8.94
C LYS A 960 -42.38 -20.29 8.39
N LYS A 961 -42.37 -21.64 8.47
CA LYS A 961 -43.48 -22.52 8.03
C LYS A 961 -44.71 -22.34 8.88
#